data_fcf4932189e34c0aef8a60af1af28cad
#
_entry.id   fcf4932189e34c0aef8a60af1af28cad
#
_cell.length_a   1.000
_cell.length_b   1.000
_cell.length_c   1.000
_cell.angle_alpha   90.00
_cell.angle_beta   90.00
_cell.angle_gamma   90.00
#
_symmetry.space_group_name_H-M   'P 1'
#
loop_
_entity.id
_entity.type
_entity.pdbx_description
1 polymer ?
#
loop_
_entity_poly.entity_id
_entity_poly.type
_entity_poly.pdbx_seq_one_letter_code
_entity_poly.pdbx_strand_id
1 'polypeptide(L)'
;MAHKYVYLFSEGNANMRNLLGGKGANLAEMTNIGLPVPQGFTITTEACTQYYEDGRQINAEITAQIMEYIEKMEEITGKKFGDLENPLLVSVRSGARASMPGMMDTILNLGLNEQVVEVLAEKSGNPRWAWDCYRRFIQMYSDVVMEVGKKYFEVLIDQMKEKKGVKLDVELTAEDLKELAGQFKAEYKEKIGTDFPSDAKEQLMGAVKAVFRSWDNPRANVYRRDNDIPYSWGTAVNVQAMAFGNMGDDCGTGVAFTRDPATGEKKMMGEFLTNAQGEDVVAGVRTPMPIAQMAEKFPEAYEQFVKVCEILENHYHDMQDMEFTVEKGKLFMLQTRNGKRTAPAALQIAVDLVAEGHKTEEEAVLMIDPRNLDTLLHPQFDAKALKAATPVGHGLGASPGAACGQIVFSAEDAERWNADGKKVVLVRLENSPEDITGMKAAQGILTVRGGMTSHAAVVARGMGKCCVSGCGDIAMDEENKEFTLAGKTYHEGDCISIDGSTGNIYDGLIKTVDAEISGNFGTIMGWADKFRTLKVRTNADTPADARKARELGAEGIGLCRTEHMFFEADRIAAFREMICSDTATEREIALNKILPYQQGDFEQLYEALEGMPVCIRFLDPPLHEFVPTSEYEIEQLAKAQQKPVSEIKAIIQGLHEFNPMMGHRGCRLAVTYPEIAAMQTKAVIRAAINTMKKHPDWNVVPEIMIPLIGEVKELKYVKDVVVKTADAEIAAAGVEMQYQVGTMIEIPRACLTADEIAKNADFFCFGTNDLTQMTFGFSRDDAGKFLGAYYDAKIFENDPFAKLDQTGVGKLMRMAVNDGRANNPKLHIGICGEHGGDPSSVEFCHNIGLDYVSCSPFRVPISRLAAAQAAINAKRNG
;
A
#
# COMPACT_ATOMS: atom_id res chain seq x y z
N MET A 1 16.57 38.30 6.15
CA MET A 1 17.56 37.47 5.43
C MET A 1 16.88 36.77 4.28
N ALA A 2 17.52 36.67 3.10
CA ALA A 2 16.99 35.93 1.98
C ALA A 2 16.88 34.42 2.34
N HIS A 3 15.81 33.75 1.86
CA HIS A 3 15.62 32.34 2.09
C HIS A 3 16.70 31.53 1.35
N LYS A 4 17.25 30.49 2.00
CA LYS A 4 18.27 29.65 1.38
C LYS A 4 17.62 28.46 0.68
N TYR A 5 17.73 28.40 -0.64
CA TYR A 5 17.16 27.35 -1.48
C TYR A 5 18.20 26.34 -1.99
N VAL A 6 19.48 26.65 -1.85
CA VAL A 6 20.57 25.82 -2.40
C VAL A 6 21.64 25.56 -1.36
N TYR A 7 22.10 24.33 -1.30
CA TYR A 7 23.14 23.88 -0.34
C TYR A 7 24.22 23.08 -1.06
N LEU A 8 25.50 23.42 -0.82
CA LEU A 8 26.59 22.54 -1.19
C LEU A 8 26.47 21.20 -0.42
N PHE A 9 27.02 20.13 -0.98
CA PHE A 9 27.05 18.87 -0.23
C PHE A 9 27.76 19.03 1.11
N SER A 10 28.83 19.81 1.17
CA SER A 10 29.54 20.13 2.41
C SER A 10 28.73 20.94 3.44
N GLU A 11 27.63 21.55 3.03
CA GLU A 11 26.76 22.35 3.90
C GLU A 11 25.57 21.55 4.46
N GLY A 12 25.35 20.32 3.99
CA GLY A 12 24.24 19.47 4.42
C GLY A 12 24.68 18.28 5.24
N ASN A 13 23.70 17.50 5.70
CA ASN A 13 23.91 16.24 6.42
C ASN A 13 22.68 15.32 6.29
N ALA A 14 22.79 14.10 6.82
CA ALA A 14 21.74 13.08 6.75
C ALA A 14 20.41 13.48 7.41
N ASN A 15 20.44 14.38 8.38
CA ASN A 15 19.26 14.86 9.10
C ASN A 15 18.43 15.88 8.31
N MET A 16 18.94 16.35 7.19
CA MET A 16 18.26 17.31 6.32
C MET A 16 17.45 16.67 5.19
N ARG A 17 17.04 15.44 5.37
CA ARG A 17 16.31 14.65 4.35
C ARG A 17 15.03 15.36 3.86
N ASN A 18 14.34 16.06 4.75
CA ASN A 18 13.11 16.79 4.40
C ASN A 18 13.38 17.93 3.40
N LEU A 19 14.54 18.54 3.51
CA LEU A 19 14.95 19.69 2.71
C LEU A 19 15.75 19.29 1.47
N LEU A 20 16.69 18.37 1.63
CA LEU A 20 17.62 17.96 0.56
C LEU A 20 17.15 16.73 -0.21
N GLY A 21 16.06 16.09 0.20
CA GLY A 21 15.66 14.78 -0.30
C GLY A 21 16.58 13.67 0.22
N GLY A 22 16.24 12.43 -0.09
CA GLY A 22 17.04 11.28 0.34
C GLY A 22 18.44 11.26 -0.28
N LYS A 23 18.52 11.47 -1.59
CA LYS A 23 19.81 11.48 -2.31
C LYS A 23 20.71 12.63 -1.87
N GLY A 24 20.17 13.83 -1.80
CA GLY A 24 20.94 15.02 -1.42
C GLY A 24 21.49 14.94 -0.01
N ALA A 25 20.69 14.50 0.93
CA ALA A 25 21.10 14.29 2.32
C ALA A 25 22.22 13.26 2.43
N ASN A 26 22.14 12.15 1.71
CA ASN A 26 23.16 11.11 1.72
C ASN A 26 24.45 11.51 1.00
N LEU A 27 24.34 12.26 -0.10
CA LEU A 27 25.53 12.83 -0.77
C LEU A 27 26.26 13.81 0.17
N ALA A 28 25.54 14.63 0.89
CA ALA A 28 26.10 15.52 1.89
C ALA A 28 26.77 14.75 3.03
N GLU A 29 26.12 13.71 3.54
CA GLU A 29 26.66 12.89 4.62
C GLU A 29 27.93 12.14 4.20
N MET A 30 27.93 11.53 3.03
CA MET A 30 29.12 10.86 2.49
C MET A 30 30.28 11.84 2.29
N THR A 31 30.01 13.05 1.84
CA THR A 31 31.02 14.12 1.70
C THR A 31 31.62 14.46 3.06
N ASN A 32 30.78 14.63 4.08
CA ASN A 32 31.23 15.05 5.43
C ASN A 32 32.01 13.97 6.15
N ILE A 33 31.75 12.69 5.89
CA ILE A 33 32.56 11.59 6.47
C ILE A 33 33.81 11.25 5.66
N GLY A 34 34.10 12.02 4.62
CA GLY A 34 35.35 11.94 3.86
C GLY A 34 35.39 10.89 2.76
N LEU A 35 34.23 10.40 2.29
CA LEU A 35 34.19 9.46 1.17
C LEU A 35 34.38 10.17 -0.18
N PRO A 36 34.88 9.48 -1.22
CA PRO A 36 35.15 10.08 -2.52
C PRO A 36 33.85 10.31 -3.31
N VAL A 37 33.25 11.46 -3.08
CA VAL A 37 32.02 11.89 -3.75
C VAL A 37 32.32 13.01 -4.72
N PRO A 38 31.90 12.92 -6.00
CA PRO A 38 31.98 14.07 -6.88
C PRO A 38 31.21 15.25 -6.28
N GLN A 39 31.82 16.43 -6.26
CA GLN A 39 31.24 17.59 -5.58
C GLN A 39 30.02 18.12 -6.31
N GLY A 40 29.16 18.82 -5.57
CA GLY A 40 27.93 19.34 -6.10
C GLY A 40 27.13 20.11 -5.07
N PHE A 41 25.92 20.45 -5.47
CA PHE A 41 24.95 21.12 -4.61
C PHE A 41 23.53 20.55 -4.81
N THR A 42 22.69 20.79 -3.81
CA THR A 42 21.29 20.39 -3.85
C THR A 42 20.40 21.62 -3.87
N ILE A 43 19.46 21.66 -4.81
CA ILE A 43 18.37 22.64 -4.84
C ILE A 43 17.22 22.00 -4.05
N THR A 44 16.73 22.70 -3.04
CA THR A 44 15.85 22.12 -2.01
C THR A 44 14.45 21.75 -2.49
N THR A 45 13.78 20.93 -1.71
CA THR A 45 12.34 20.63 -1.89
C THR A 45 11.48 21.87 -1.75
N GLU A 46 11.89 22.85 -0.96
CA GLU A 46 11.20 24.13 -0.83
C GLU A 46 11.24 24.95 -2.13
N ALA A 47 12.34 24.87 -2.90
CA ALA A 47 12.42 25.47 -4.22
C ALA A 47 11.43 24.83 -5.20
N CYS A 48 11.21 23.52 -5.11
CA CYS A 48 10.20 22.82 -5.91
C CYS A 48 8.78 23.30 -5.55
N THR A 49 8.46 23.38 -4.28
CA THR A 49 7.16 23.88 -3.81
C THR A 49 6.93 25.30 -4.29
N GLN A 50 7.94 26.17 -4.18
CA GLN A 50 7.88 27.56 -4.67
C GLN A 50 7.67 27.63 -6.18
N TYR A 51 8.29 26.73 -6.94
CA TYR A 51 8.09 26.61 -8.40
C TYR A 51 6.61 26.40 -8.75
N TYR A 52 5.91 25.53 -8.03
CA TYR A 52 4.48 25.31 -8.25
C TYR A 52 3.60 26.48 -7.77
N GLU A 53 3.94 27.10 -6.65
CA GLU A 53 3.25 28.31 -6.16
C GLU A 53 3.38 29.49 -7.14
N ASP A 54 4.52 29.60 -7.81
CA ASP A 54 4.80 30.67 -8.80
C ASP A 54 4.29 30.30 -10.21
N GLY A 55 3.36 29.36 -10.32
CA GLY A 55 2.76 29.00 -11.60
C GLY A 55 3.69 28.23 -12.52
N ARG A 56 4.48 27.33 -11.99
CA ARG A 56 5.47 26.51 -12.72
C ARG A 56 6.60 27.34 -13.35
N GLN A 57 7.07 28.32 -12.58
CA GLN A 57 8.21 29.14 -12.94
C GLN A 57 9.24 29.14 -11.81
N ILE A 58 10.52 29.09 -12.17
CA ILE A 58 11.61 29.26 -11.21
C ILE A 58 11.85 30.78 -11.05
N ASN A 59 11.64 31.32 -9.86
CA ASN A 59 11.76 32.73 -9.60
C ASN A 59 13.22 33.26 -9.66
N ALA A 60 13.38 34.56 -9.71
CA ALA A 60 14.69 35.18 -9.83
C ALA A 60 15.62 34.89 -8.64
N GLU A 61 15.09 34.77 -7.44
CA GLU A 61 15.86 34.46 -6.22
C GLU A 61 16.48 33.06 -6.29
N ILE A 62 15.68 32.06 -6.65
CA ILE A 62 16.14 30.68 -6.81
C ILE A 62 17.16 30.58 -7.95
N THR A 63 16.89 31.24 -9.08
CA THR A 63 17.80 31.27 -10.23
C THR A 63 19.16 31.88 -9.84
N ALA A 64 19.14 32.98 -9.12
CA ALA A 64 20.36 33.67 -8.66
C ALA A 64 21.20 32.78 -7.75
N GLN A 65 20.55 32.06 -6.82
CA GLN A 65 21.24 31.11 -5.93
C GLN A 65 21.83 29.93 -6.71
N ILE A 66 21.12 29.40 -7.69
CA ILE A 66 21.66 28.31 -8.55
C ILE A 66 22.92 28.80 -9.27
N MET A 67 22.92 29.99 -9.84
CA MET A 67 24.07 30.56 -10.52
C MET A 67 25.25 30.84 -9.57
N GLU A 68 24.99 31.32 -8.39
CA GLU A 68 26.00 31.49 -7.34
C GLU A 68 26.66 30.17 -6.97
N TYR A 69 25.88 29.10 -6.83
CA TYR A 69 26.41 27.79 -6.45
C TYR A 69 27.13 27.07 -7.58
N ILE A 70 26.81 27.36 -8.84
CA ILE A 70 27.65 26.94 -9.97
C ILE A 70 29.05 27.57 -9.86
N GLU A 71 29.14 28.87 -9.53
CA GLU A 71 30.44 29.51 -9.32
C GLU A 71 31.22 28.87 -8.16
N LYS A 72 30.55 28.50 -7.07
CA LYS A 72 31.18 27.76 -5.96
C LYS A 72 31.67 26.39 -6.39
N MET A 73 30.92 25.65 -7.21
CA MET A 73 31.38 24.40 -7.78
C MET A 73 32.62 24.59 -8.67
N GLU A 74 32.65 25.62 -9.45
CA GLU A 74 33.81 25.96 -10.30
C GLU A 74 35.07 26.16 -9.45
N GLU A 75 34.96 26.87 -8.33
CA GLU A 75 36.06 27.06 -7.39
C GLU A 75 36.51 25.72 -6.76
N ILE A 76 35.59 24.88 -6.34
CA ILE A 76 35.90 23.58 -5.70
C ILE A 76 36.57 22.61 -6.67
N THR A 77 36.05 22.52 -7.89
CA THR A 77 36.50 21.55 -8.90
C THR A 77 37.72 22.03 -9.70
N GLY A 78 37.96 23.33 -9.72
CA GLY A 78 38.97 23.94 -10.56
C GLY A 78 38.61 23.91 -12.05
N LYS A 79 37.38 23.57 -12.38
CA LYS A 79 36.83 23.54 -13.75
C LYS A 79 35.74 24.59 -13.89
N LYS A 80 35.46 25.00 -15.09
CA LYS A 80 34.50 26.06 -15.36
C LYS A 80 33.36 25.59 -16.26
N PHE A 81 32.16 25.87 -15.84
CA PHE A 81 30.96 25.45 -16.56
C PHE A 81 30.77 26.23 -17.87
N GLY A 82 30.73 25.51 -18.98
CA GLY A 82 30.64 26.10 -20.30
C GLY A 82 31.97 26.69 -20.87
N ASP A 83 33.09 26.43 -20.20
CA ASP A 83 34.40 26.96 -20.58
C ASP A 83 35.05 26.16 -21.69
N LEU A 84 35.92 26.81 -22.46
CA LEU A 84 36.69 26.20 -23.53
C LEU A 84 38.12 25.78 -23.10
N GLU A 85 38.58 26.18 -21.93
CA GLU A 85 39.91 25.80 -21.42
C GLU A 85 39.87 24.54 -20.56
N ASN A 86 39.01 24.53 -19.56
CA ASN A 86 38.84 23.41 -18.64
C ASN A 86 37.36 23.21 -18.28
N PRO A 87 36.57 22.60 -19.13
CA PRO A 87 35.12 22.55 -18.95
C PRO A 87 34.68 21.63 -17.83
N LEU A 88 33.72 22.13 -17.01
CA LEU A 88 32.99 21.34 -16.03
C LEU A 88 31.74 20.78 -16.71
N LEU A 89 31.53 19.48 -16.55
CA LEU A 89 30.26 18.84 -16.90
C LEU A 89 29.55 18.41 -15.62
N VAL A 90 28.22 18.50 -15.59
CA VAL A 90 27.41 18.16 -14.44
C VAL A 90 26.28 17.22 -14.81
N SER A 91 25.82 16.47 -13.82
CA SER A 91 24.53 15.75 -13.86
C SER A 91 23.48 16.53 -13.10
N VAL A 92 22.22 16.38 -13.50
CA VAL A 92 21.07 16.90 -12.79
C VAL A 92 20.15 15.70 -12.49
N ARG A 93 19.93 15.44 -11.21
CA ARG A 93 19.17 14.29 -10.74
C ARG A 93 18.09 14.71 -9.76
N SER A 94 16.93 14.08 -9.86
CA SER A 94 15.87 14.23 -8.87
C SER A 94 16.26 13.55 -7.54
N GLY A 95 15.70 14.06 -6.45
CA GLY A 95 15.89 13.46 -5.13
C GLY A 95 14.73 13.79 -4.20
N ALA A 96 13.68 12.97 -4.24
CA ALA A 96 12.56 13.12 -3.33
C ALA A 96 12.92 12.63 -1.91
N ARG A 97 12.15 13.05 -0.93
CA ARG A 97 12.27 12.63 0.47
C ARG A 97 12.16 11.11 0.60
N ALA A 98 11.22 10.51 -0.14
CA ALA A 98 11.07 9.06 -0.27
C ALA A 98 11.57 8.59 -1.64
N SER A 99 12.12 7.37 -1.70
CA SER A 99 12.60 6.80 -2.97
C SER A 99 11.43 6.54 -3.93
N MET A 100 11.56 7.05 -5.16
CA MET A 100 10.58 6.88 -6.24
C MET A 100 11.27 6.36 -7.50
N PRO A 101 11.64 5.07 -7.57
CA PRO A 101 12.43 4.53 -8.67
C PRO A 101 11.73 4.64 -10.02
N GLY A 102 12.42 5.17 -11.02
CA GLY A 102 11.91 5.29 -12.39
C GLY A 102 10.78 6.29 -12.60
N MET A 103 10.39 7.02 -11.54
CA MET A 103 9.28 7.99 -11.63
C MET A 103 9.74 9.40 -11.98
N MET A 104 11.02 9.71 -11.77
CA MET A 104 11.58 11.03 -11.92
C MET A 104 12.90 11.00 -12.68
N ASP A 105 13.27 12.13 -13.25
CA ASP A 105 14.21 12.24 -14.35
C ASP A 105 15.66 12.49 -13.90
N THR A 106 16.60 12.05 -14.74
CA THR A 106 18.04 12.29 -14.63
C THR A 106 18.57 12.79 -15.96
N ILE A 107 19.40 13.82 -15.94
CA ILE A 107 20.10 14.34 -17.13
C ILE A 107 21.59 14.34 -16.85
N LEU A 108 22.37 13.71 -17.72
CA LEU A 108 23.82 13.63 -17.62
C LEU A 108 24.51 14.54 -18.63
N ASN A 109 25.76 14.86 -18.39
CA ASN A 109 26.66 15.53 -19.32
C ASN A 109 26.27 16.99 -19.70
N LEU A 110 25.59 17.71 -18.80
CA LEU A 110 25.25 19.10 -19.03
C LEU A 110 26.52 19.96 -19.12
N GLY A 111 26.50 20.92 -20.02
CA GLY A 111 27.63 21.79 -20.30
C GLY A 111 28.25 21.52 -21.67
N LEU A 112 27.85 20.45 -22.35
CA LEU A 112 28.33 20.11 -23.69
C LEU A 112 27.68 20.96 -24.78
N ASN A 113 28.49 21.36 -25.71
CA ASN A 113 28.11 21.91 -27.00
C ASN A 113 29.18 21.51 -28.04
N GLU A 114 29.04 21.95 -29.30
CA GLU A 114 29.98 21.56 -30.36
C GLU A 114 31.42 21.97 -30.05
N GLN A 115 31.64 23.10 -29.38
CA GLN A 115 32.98 23.60 -29.08
C GLN A 115 33.57 22.85 -27.86
N VAL A 116 32.76 22.65 -26.81
CA VAL A 116 33.20 21.97 -25.59
C VAL A 116 33.55 20.52 -25.87
N VAL A 117 32.76 19.81 -26.72
CA VAL A 117 33.06 18.41 -27.06
C VAL A 117 34.39 18.27 -27.79
N GLU A 118 34.76 19.17 -28.65
CA GLU A 118 36.07 19.16 -29.34
C GLU A 118 37.21 19.41 -28.33
N VAL A 119 37.04 20.33 -27.40
CA VAL A 119 38.01 20.59 -26.34
C VAL A 119 38.22 19.34 -25.47
N LEU A 120 37.13 18.67 -25.08
CA LEU A 120 37.21 17.43 -24.29
C LEU A 120 37.84 16.28 -25.07
N ALA A 121 37.56 16.17 -26.37
CA ALA A 121 38.18 15.18 -27.25
C ALA A 121 39.69 15.35 -27.30
N GLU A 122 40.17 16.58 -27.44
CA GLU A 122 41.59 16.93 -27.49
C GLU A 122 42.26 16.71 -26.13
N LYS A 123 41.70 17.24 -25.06
CA LYS A 123 42.27 17.13 -23.71
C LYS A 123 42.31 15.70 -23.16
N SER A 124 41.30 14.90 -23.41
CA SER A 124 41.25 13.50 -22.96
C SER A 124 42.08 12.57 -23.83
N GLY A 125 42.41 12.98 -25.04
CA GLY A 125 42.99 12.08 -26.05
C GLY A 125 42.03 10.96 -26.46
N ASN A 126 40.72 11.08 -26.14
CA ASN A 126 39.69 10.09 -26.44
C ASN A 126 38.47 10.76 -27.11
N PRO A 127 38.56 11.03 -28.42
CA PRO A 127 37.47 11.66 -29.19
C PRO A 127 36.18 10.84 -29.15
N ARG A 128 36.28 9.51 -29.16
CA ARG A 128 35.14 8.63 -29.12
C ARG A 128 34.33 8.84 -27.84
N TRP A 129 34.99 8.90 -26.69
CA TRP A 129 34.32 9.17 -25.44
C TRP A 129 33.61 10.52 -25.44
N ALA A 130 34.27 11.57 -25.88
CA ALA A 130 33.69 12.93 -25.89
C ALA A 130 32.43 12.99 -26.76
N TRP A 131 32.47 12.41 -27.96
CA TRP A 131 31.32 12.41 -28.86
C TRP A 131 30.20 11.47 -28.38
N ASP A 132 30.54 10.37 -27.70
CA ASP A 132 29.55 9.51 -27.09
C ASP A 132 28.81 10.26 -25.97
N CYS A 133 29.51 11.00 -25.14
CA CYS A 133 28.90 11.85 -24.10
C CYS A 133 27.97 12.89 -24.72
N TYR A 134 28.36 13.50 -25.81
CA TYR A 134 27.55 14.53 -26.48
C TYR A 134 26.29 13.97 -27.10
N ARG A 135 26.39 12.85 -27.84
CA ARG A 135 25.19 12.23 -28.40
C ARG A 135 24.21 11.77 -27.29
N ARG A 136 24.71 11.19 -26.19
CA ARG A 136 23.90 10.80 -25.02
C ARG A 136 23.21 12.00 -24.40
N PHE A 137 23.93 13.09 -24.24
CA PHE A 137 23.36 14.34 -23.71
C PHE A 137 22.24 14.89 -24.60
N ILE A 138 22.43 14.94 -25.90
CA ILE A 138 21.40 15.42 -26.85
C ILE A 138 20.14 14.57 -26.75
N GLN A 139 20.31 13.25 -26.75
CA GLN A 139 19.19 12.31 -26.63
C GLN A 139 18.46 12.50 -25.31
N MET A 140 19.18 12.50 -24.21
CA MET A 140 18.61 12.58 -22.87
C MET A 140 17.93 13.93 -22.61
N TYR A 141 18.57 15.03 -23.02
CA TYR A 141 17.99 16.37 -22.93
C TYR A 141 16.70 16.49 -23.76
N SER A 142 16.74 15.96 -24.97
CA SER A 142 15.58 15.98 -25.87
C SER A 142 14.41 15.16 -25.30
N ASP A 143 14.68 13.98 -24.78
CA ASP A 143 13.66 13.09 -24.21
C ASP A 143 13.10 13.67 -22.90
N VAL A 144 13.95 14.02 -21.96
CA VAL A 144 13.57 14.42 -20.60
C VAL A 144 13.13 15.87 -20.52
N VAL A 145 13.91 16.80 -21.04
CA VAL A 145 13.63 18.22 -20.89
C VAL A 145 12.59 18.71 -21.90
N MET A 146 12.67 18.24 -23.13
CA MET A 146 11.82 18.72 -24.23
C MET A 146 10.70 17.75 -24.61
N GLU A 147 10.64 16.60 -23.97
CA GLU A 147 9.58 15.58 -24.17
C GLU A 147 9.48 15.06 -25.61
N VAL A 148 10.61 15.00 -26.31
CA VAL A 148 10.72 14.44 -27.67
C VAL A 148 10.96 12.95 -27.60
N GLY A 149 10.39 12.10 -27.11
CA GLY A 149 10.56 10.65 -27.00
C GLY A 149 11.87 10.06 -27.53
N LYS A 150 12.55 9.31 -26.70
CA LYS A 150 13.86 8.69 -27.05
C LYS A 150 13.80 7.76 -28.25
N LYS A 151 12.65 7.22 -28.60
CA LYS A 151 12.45 6.33 -29.75
C LYS A 151 12.93 6.91 -31.07
N TYR A 152 12.80 8.22 -31.29
CA TYR A 152 13.24 8.90 -32.51
C TYR A 152 14.77 8.88 -32.65
N PHE A 153 15.47 8.90 -31.55
CA PHE A 153 16.93 8.85 -31.47
C PHE A 153 17.48 7.43 -31.56
N GLU A 154 16.79 6.48 -30.89
CA GLU A 154 17.14 5.05 -30.97
C GLU A 154 17.08 4.51 -32.39
N VAL A 155 16.11 4.94 -33.17
CA VAL A 155 16.03 4.59 -34.62
C VAL A 155 17.28 5.06 -35.38
N LEU A 156 17.76 6.26 -35.09
CA LEU A 156 18.98 6.80 -35.75
C LEU A 156 20.24 6.01 -35.34
N ILE A 157 20.34 5.60 -34.07
CA ILE A 157 21.43 4.75 -33.59
C ILE A 157 21.40 3.39 -34.29
N ASP A 158 20.26 2.77 -34.39
CA ASP A 158 20.09 1.45 -35.04
C ASP A 158 20.42 1.51 -36.51
N GLN A 159 20.02 2.57 -37.23
CA GLN A 159 20.36 2.80 -38.61
C GLN A 159 21.87 2.98 -38.80
N MET A 160 22.53 3.69 -37.89
CA MET A 160 23.98 3.86 -37.93
C MET A 160 24.72 2.54 -37.71
N LYS A 161 24.28 1.73 -36.74
CA LYS A 161 24.85 0.41 -36.48
C LYS A 161 24.68 -0.52 -37.68
N GLU A 162 23.52 -0.53 -38.32
CA GLU A 162 23.24 -1.32 -39.49
C GLU A 162 24.14 -0.89 -40.69
N LYS A 163 24.24 0.42 -40.91
CA LYS A 163 25.10 1.00 -41.94
C LYS A 163 26.57 0.62 -41.76
N LYS A 164 27.04 0.54 -40.51
CA LYS A 164 28.43 0.25 -40.19
C LYS A 164 28.70 -1.25 -39.94
N GLY A 165 27.68 -2.09 -39.93
CA GLY A 165 27.81 -3.52 -39.69
C GLY A 165 28.21 -3.91 -38.27
N VAL A 166 27.87 -3.07 -37.29
CA VAL A 166 28.18 -3.30 -35.86
C VAL A 166 26.90 -3.58 -35.06
N LYS A 167 27.04 -4.24 -33.92
CA LYS A 167 25.89 -4.62 -33.07
C LYS A 167 25.78 -3.80 -31.78
N LEU A 168 26.89 -3.31 -31.25
CA LEU A 168 26.95 -2.58 -29.97
C LEU A 168 27.35 -1.12 -30.22
N ASP A 169 26.82 -0.23 -29.39
CA ASP A 169 27.11 1.19 -29.40
C ASP A 169 28.62 1.45 -29.23
N VAL A 170 29.28 0.64 -28.39
CA VAL A 170 30.73 0.74 -28.13
C VAL A 170 31.61 0.47 -29.34
N GLU A 171 31.05 -0.14 -30.39
CA GLU A 171 31.76 -0.44 -31.63
C GLU A 171 31.74 0.74 -32.66
N LEU A 172 30.92 1.76 -32.39
CA LEU A 172 30.88 2.96 -33.21
C LEU A 172 32.14 3.81 -33.01
N THR A 173 32.68 4.35 -34.10
CA THR A 173 33.87 5.21 -34.07
C THR A 173 33.53 6.64 -33.61
N ALA A 174 34.56 7.45 -33.33
CA ALA A 174 34.40 8.87 -33.02
C ALA A 174 33.69 9.63 -34.17
N GLU A 175 34.04 9.35 -35.38
CA GLU A 175 33.42 9.94 -36.59
C GLU A 175 31.95 9.54 -36.75
N ASP A 176 31.63 8.26 -36.46
CA ASP A 176 30.26 7.75 -36.44
C ASP A 176 29.41 8.49 -35.41
N LEU A 177 29.93 8.67 -34.21
CA LEU A 177 29.25 9.35 -33.10
C LEU A 177 29.10 10.86 -33.37
N LYS A 178 30.05 11.48 -34.02
CA LYS A 178 29.98 12.89 -34.46
C LYS A 178 28.84 13.06 -35.47
N GLU A 179 28.78 12.17 -36.47
CA GLU A 179 27.70 12.18 -37.49
C GLU A 179 26.34 11.95 -36.80
N LEU A 180 26.30 11.02 -35.86
CA LEU A 180 25.09 10.70 -35.12
C LEU A 180 24.63 11.88 -34.27
N ALA A 181 25.53 12.58 -33.58
CA ALA A 181 25.21 13.80 -32.82
C ALA A 181 24.63 14.89 -33.76
N GLY A 182 25.15 15.04 -34.96
CA GLY A 182 24.59 15.95 -35.97
C GLY A 182 23.17 15.54 -36.37
N GLN A 183 22.92 14.25 -36.55
CA GLN A 183 21.58 13.72 -36.85
C GLN A 183 20.62 13.97 -35.68
N PHE A 184 21.07 13.81 -34.46
CA PHE A 184 20.26 14.06 -33.25
C PHE A 184 19.88 15.54 -33.14
N LYS A 185 20.80 16.45 -33.41
CA LYS A 185 20.52 17.88 -33.41
C LYS A 185 19.53 18.28 -34.52
N ALA A 186 19.61 17.64 -35.68
CA ALA A 186 18.65 17.84 -36.74
C ALA A 186 17.25 17.35 -36.37
N GLU A 187 17.17 16.17 -35.73
CA GLU A 187 15.92 15.63 -35.22
C GLU A 187 15.30 16.52 -34.13
N TYR A 188 16.12 17.05 -33.23
CA TYR A 188 15.68 18.00 -32.21
C TYR A 188 15.07 19.26 -32.88
N LYS A 189 15.78 19.83 -33.85
CA LYS A 189 15.32 21.03 -34.59
C LYS A 189 14.02 20.78 -35.36
N GLU A 190 13.88 19.61 -35.97
CA GLU A 190 12.65 19.23 -36.68
C GLU A 190 11.46 19.13 -35.73
N LYS A 191 11.65 18.53 -34.51
CA LYS A 191 10.59 18.30 -33.54
C LYS A 191 10.26 19.56 -32.72
N ILE A 192 11.25 20.37 -32.37
CA ILE A 192 11.11 21.52 -31.47
C ILE A 192 11.00 22.85 -32.24
N GLY A 193 11.61 22.95 -33.40
CA GLY A 193 11.61 24.17 -34.23
C GLY A 193 12.75 25.17 -33.96
N THR A 194 13.61 24.89 -32.96
CA THR A 194 14.78 25.69 -32.60
C THR A 194 16.02 24.82 -32.55
N ASP A 195 17.19 25.43 -32.61
CA ASP A 195 18.46 24.73 -32.47
C ASP A 195 18.62 24.17 -31.03
N PHE A 196 19.35 23.06 -30.91
CA PHE A 196 19.70 22.50 -29.60
C PHE A 196 20.48 23.54 -28.77
N PRO A 197 20.13 23.74 -27.49
CA PRO A 197 20.77 24.79 -26.67
C PRO A 197 22.27 24.57 -26.50
N SER A 198 23.06 25.60 -26.80
CA SER A 198 24.52 25.59 -26.67
C SER A 198 25.03 26.25 -25.40
N ASP A 199 24.23 27.10 -24.75
CA ASP A 199 24.58 27.74 -23.50
C ASP A 199 24.41 26.78 -22.31
N ALA A 200 25.48 26.54 -21.57
CA ALA A 200 25.50 25.64 -20.45
C ALA A 200 24.50 26.02 -19.35
N LYS A 201 24.36 27.30 -19.04
CA LYS A 201 23.43 27.81 -18.03
C LYS A 201 21.96 27.64 -18.44
N GLU A 202 21.67 27.84 -19.72
CA GLU A 202 20.33 27.58 -20.28
C GLU A 202 19.99 26.08 -20.19
N GLN A 203 20.93 25.22 -20.49
CA GLN A 203 20.79 23.76 -20.36
C GLN A 203 20.50 23.38 -18.92
N LEU A 204 21.25 23.94 -17.98
CA LEU A 204 21.07 23.67 -16.54
C LEU A 204 19.68 24.10 -16.05
N MET A 205 19.23 25.29 -16.37
CA MET A 205 17.93 25.78 -15.94
C MET A 205 16.78 24.97 -16.57
N GLY A 206 16.93 24.57 -17.83
CA GLY A 206 15.99 23.66 -18.49
C GLY A 206 15.90 22.33 -17.80
N ALA A 207 17.03 21.74 -17.42
CA ALA A 207 17.08 20.46 -16.69
C ALA A 207 16.47 20.55 -15.30
N VAL A 208 16.78 21.60 -14.54
CA VAL A 208 16.20 21.83 -13.20
C VAL A 208 14.67 21.95 -13.28
N LYS A 209 14.19 22.73 -14.25
CA LYS A 209 12.76 22.89 -14.49
C LYS A 209 12.08 21.58 -14.86
N ALA A 210 12.73 20.76 -15.68
CA ALA A 210 12.23 19.44 -16.05
C ALA A 210 12.10 18.50 -14.84
N VAL A 211 13.06 18.49 -13.94
CA VAL A 211 13.00 17.69 -12.71
C VAL A 211 11.85 18.17 -11.82
N PHE A 212 11.68 19.45 -11.62
CA PHE A 212 10.54 19.98 -10.87
C PHE A 212 9.20 19.59 -11.51
N ARG A 213 9.10 19.68 -12.82
CA ARG A 213 7.91 19.29 -13.57
C ARG A 213 7.60 17.79 -13.42
N SER A 214 8.62 16.94 -13.37
CA SER A 214 8.44 15.48 -13.23
C SER A 214 7.77 15.08 -11.93
N TRP A 215 7.82 15.91 -10.88
CA TRP A 215 7.11 15.68 -9.63
C TRP A 215 5.59 15.54 -9.83
N ASP A 216 5.02 16.23 -10.78
CA ASP A 216 3.59 16.23 -11.09
C ASP A 216 3.24 15.46 -12.37
N ASN A 217 4.08 14.55 -12.81
CA ASN A 217 3.73 13.70 -13.96
C ASN A 217 2.74 12.59 -13.53
N PRO A 218 1.92 12.04 -14.46
CA PRO A 218 0.89 11.05 -14.11
C PRO A 218 1.44 9.81 -13.38
N ARG A 219 2.57 9.27 -13.80
CA ARG A 219 3.18 8.10 -13.14
C ARG A 219 3.64 8.41 -11.72
N ALA A 220 4.25 9.57 -11.51
CA ALA A 220 4.68 10.00 -10.19
C ALA A 220 3.48 10.23 -9.26
N ASN A 221 2.39 10.79 -9.77
CA ASN A 221 1.16 11.01 -9.01
C ASN A 221 0.55 9.68 -8.52
N VAL A 222 0.47 8.67 -9.39
CA VAL A 222 -0.01 7.32 -9.04
C VAL A 222 0.92 6.70 -7.99
N TYR A 223 2.22 6.71 -8.23
CA TYR A 223 3.20 6.14 -7.30
C TYR A 223 3.10 6.78 -5.91
N ARG A 224 2.99 8.11 -5.85
CA ARG A 224 2.87 8.80 -4.55
C ARG A 224 1.60 8.38 -3.81
N ARG A 225 0.49 8.30 -4.50
CA ARG A 225 -0.78 7.85 -3.92
C ARG A 225 -0.67 6.43 -3.35
N ASP A 226 -0.08 5.52 -4.13
CA ASP A 226 0.07 4.11 -3.73
C ASP A 226 1.06 3.93 -2.57
N ASN A 227 1.96 4.87 -2.36
CA ASN A 227 3.00 4.80 -1.33
C ASN A 227 2.85 5.86 -0.23
N ASP A 228 1.69 6.50 -0.13
CA ASP A 228 1.39 7.51 0.91
C ASP A 228 2.41 8.67 0.98
N ILE A 229 2.87 9.12 -0.17
CA ILE A 229 3.81 10.24 -0.26
C ILE A 229 3.04 11.54 -0.56
N PRO A 230 2.98 12.49 0.40
CA PRO A 230 2.25 13.74 0.19
C PRO A 230 2.79 14.58 -0.97
N TYR A 231 1.89 15.14 -1.75
CA TYR A 231 2.27 16.06 -2.84
C TYR A 231 3.08 17.27 -2.36
N SER A 232 2.77 17.76 -1.15
CA SER A 232 3.42 18.92 -0.54
C SER A 232 4.92 18.73 -0.25
N TRP A 233 5.42 17.51 -0.27
CA TRP A 233 6.82 17.24 -0.01
C TRP A 233 7.74 17.78 -1.12
N GLY A 234 7.32 17.75 -2.37
CA GLY A 234 8.15 18.14 -3.51
C GLY A 234 9.36 17.23 -3.72
N THR A 235 10.18 17.58 -4.69
CA THR A 235 11.47 16.92 -4.96
C THR A 235 12.61 17.92 -4.86
N ALA A 236 13.76 17.48 -4.36
CA ALA A 236 15.00 18.19 -4.50
C ALA A 236 15.66 17.88 -5.85
N VAL A 237 16.61 18.72 -6.24
CA VAL A 237 17.42 18.54 -7.44
C VAL A 237 18.90 18.55 -7.07
N ASN A 238 19.63 17.50 -7.42
CA ASN A 238 21.05 17.38 -7.18
C ASN A 238 21.82 17.74 -8.46
N VAL A 239 22.68 18.74 -8.38
CA VAL A 239 23.61 19.15 -9.45
C VAL A 239 24.99 18.71 -9.01
N GLN A 240 25.58 17.77 -9.74
CA GLN A 240 26.79 17.09 -9.33
C GLN A 240 27.81 17.03 -10.47
N ALA A 241 29.07 17.24 -10.16
CA ALA A 241 30.15 17.06 -11.13
C ALA A 241 30.15 15.62 -11.67
N MET A 242 30.35 15.47 -12.97
CA MET A 242 30.40 14.17 -13.61
C MET A 242 31.67 13.40 -13.24
N ALA A 243 31.52 12.11 -13.00
CA ALA A 243 32.58 11.12 -13.00
C ALA A 243 32.28 10.14 -14.14
N PHE A 244 33.28 9.82 -14.95
CA PHE A 244 33.08 9.09 -16.21
C PHE A 244 33.56 7.66 -16.13
N GLY A 245 32.66 6.73 -16.16
CA GLY A 245 32.93 5.30 -16.25
C GLY A 245 33.13 4.79 -17.67
N ASN A 246 33.02 5.65 -18.69
CA ASN A 246 33.07 5.31 -20.10
C ASN A 246 34.26 5.92 -20.89
N MET A 247 35.32 6.29 -20.16
CA MET A 247 36.51 6.87 -20.80
C MET A 247 37.50 5.83 -21.33
N GLY A 248 37.28 4.55 -21.11
CA GLY A 248 38.15 3.46 -21.52
C GLY A 248 38.02 2.23 -20.63
N ASP A 249 38.90 1.26 -20.86
CA ASP A 249 38.87 -0.02 -20.13
C ASP A 249 39.34 0.08 -18.67
N ASP A 250 39.94 1.18 -18.27
CA ASP A 250 40.32 1.50 -16.89
C ASP A 250 39.21 2.24 -16.13
N CYS A 251 38.03 2.34 -16.75
CA CYS A 251 36.84 2.97 -16.22
C CYS A 251 35.70 1.96 -16.14
N GLY A 252 34.75 2.23 -15.26
CA GLY A 252 33.56 1.41 -15.12
C GLY A 252 32.51 2.05 -14.20
N THR A 253 31.39 1.40 -14.09
CA THR A 253 30.30 1.81 -13.22
C THR A 253 29.59 0.59 -12.66
N GLY A 254 28.96 0.73 -11.52
CA GLY A 254 28.23 -0.37 -10.91
C GLY A 254 27.25 0.04 -9.84
N VAL A 255 26.48 -0.95 -9.44
CA VAL A 255 25.52 -0.88 -8.34
C VAL A 255 25.76 -2.07 -7.42
N ALA A 256 25.68 -1.85 -6.14
CA ALA A 256 25.88 -2.91 -5.16
C ALA A 256 25.10 -2.70 -3.88
N PHE A 257 24.85 -3.82 -3.19
CA PHE A 257 24.23 -3.89 -1.88
C PHE A 257 25.25 -4.45 -0.88
N THR A 258 25.26 -3.93 0.33
CA THR A 258 26.13 -4.48 1.39
C THR A 258 25.67 -5.84 1.89
N ARG A 259 24.40 -6.17 1.71
CA ARG A 259 23.81 -7.48 2.02
C ARG A 259 22.90 -7.90 0.88
N ASP A 260 22.58 -9.19 0.80
CA ASP A 260 21.67 -9.72 -0.21
C ASP A 260 20.26 -9.13 0.00
N PRO A 261 19.73 -8.35 -0.95
CA PRO A 261 18.39 -7.75 -0.82
C PRO A 261 17.24 -8.74 -0.93
N ALA A 262 17.51 -9.96 -1.40
CA ALA A 262 16.50 -11.02 -1.51
C ALA A 262 16.44 -11.88 -0.25
N THR A 263 17.54 -12.17 0.38
CA THR A 263 17.64 -13.11 1.52
C THR A 263 18.05 -12.47 2.85
N GLY A 264 18.69 -11.31 2.80
CA GLY A 264 19.27 -10.66 3.98
C GLY A 264 20.64 -11.20 4.41
N GLU A 265 21.21 -12.15 3.67
CA GLU A 265 22.53 -12.68 3.96
C GLU A 265 23.59 -11.56 3.92
N LYS A 266 24.49 -11.54 4.90
CA LYS A 266 25.58 -10.56 4.98
C LYS A 266 26.68 -10.85 3.96
N LYS A 267 26.35 -10.59 2.70
CA LYS A 267 27.22 -10.78 1.54
C LYS A 267 26.97 -9.66 0.55
N MET A 268 28.04 -9.00 0.13
CA MET A 268 27.96 -7.96 -0.89
C MET A 268 27.44 -8.54 -2.20
N MET A 269 26.39 -7.95 -2.71
CA MET A 269 25.74 -8.33 -3.97
C MET A 269 25.71 -7.14 -4.91
N GLY A 270 25.91 -7.37 -6.19
CA GLY A 270 25.85 -6.28 -7.16
C GLY A 270 26.46 -6.63 -8.50
N GLU A 271 26.45 -5.65 -9.36
CA GLU A 271 26.87 -5.77 -10.75
C GLU A 271 27.68 -4.55 -11.18
N PHE A 272 28.61 -4.74 -12.11
CA PHE A 272 29.36 -3.66 -12.69
C PHE A 272 29.60 -3.88 -14.19
N LEU A 273 29.88 -2.80 -14.91
CA LEU A 273 30.30 -2.79 -16.30
C LEU A 273 31.59 -1.99 -16.44
N THR A 274 32.50 -2.50 -17.26
CA THR A 274 33.67 -1.73 -17.69
C THR A 274 33.28 -0.83 -18.86
N ASN A 275 33.95 0.31 -18.99
CA ASN A 275 33.72 1.28 -20.05
C ASN A 275 32.24 1.58 -20.30
N ALA A 276 31.54 2.05 -19.28
CA ALA A 276 30.10 2.28 -19.28
C ALA A 276 29.69 3.44 -18.36
N GLN A 277 28.55 4.04 -18.64
CA GLN A 277 27.86 4.96 -17.72
C GLN A 277 26.76 4.21 -16.93
N GLY A 278 26.29 4.79 -15.82
CA GLY A 278 25.33 4.14 -14.94
C GLY A 278 24.04 3.66 -15.64
N GLU A 279 23.57 4.39 -16.62
CA GLU A 279 22.40 4.02 -17.43
C GLU A 279 22.58 2.70 -18.20
N ASP A 280 23.81 2.35 -18.58
CA ASP A 280 24.12 1.13 -19.33
C ASP A 280 23.93 -0.14 -18.48
N VAL A 281 24.10 -0.04 -17.16
CA VAL A 281 23.87 -1.15 -16.22
C VAL A 281 22.38 -1.50 -16.18
N VAL A 282 21.52 -0.48 -16.17
CA VAL A 282 20.07 -0.62 -16.06
C VAL A 282 19.42 -0.96 -17.40
N ALA A 283 19.94 -0.44 -18.50
CA ALA A 283 19.36 -0.61 -19.83
C ALA A 283 19.43 -2.06 -20.37
N GLY A 284 20.31 -2.89 -19.82
CA GLY A 284 20.43 -4.29 -20.23
C GLY A 284 21.01 -4.52 -21.62
N VAL A 285 21.61 -3.51 -22.23
CA VAL A 285 22.22 -3.61 -23.58
C VAL A 285 23.47 -4.49 -23.56
N ARG A 286 24.18 -4.46 -22.45
CA ARG A 286 25.36 -5.30 -22.17
C ARG A 286 25.09 -6.12 -20.92
N THR A 287 25.63 -7.34 -20.87
CA THR A 287 25.50 -8.20 -19.67
C THR A 287 26.46 -7.71 -18.60
N PRO A 288 25.97 -7.25 -17.44
CA PRO A 288 26.83 -6.86 -16.33
C PRO A 288 27.58 -8.06 -15.72
N MET A 289 28.72 -7.78 -15.14
CA MET A 289 29.52 -8.77 -14.38
C MET A 289 29.17 -8.72 -12.91
N PRO A 290 29.17 -9.86 -12.20
CA PRO A 290 29.02 -9.87 -10.75
C PRO A 290 30.06 -8.98 -10.06
N ILE A 291 29.66 -8.28 -8.99
CA ILE A 291 30.52 -7.32 -8.28
C ILE A 291 31.84 -7.96 -7.77
N ALA A 292 31.83 -9.24 -7.44
CA ALA A 292 33.04 -9.96 -7.00
C ALA A 292 34.15 -9.98 -8.07
N GLN A 293 33.79 -9.96 -9.35
CA GLN A 293 34.75 -9.93 -10.45
C GLN A 293 35.43 -8.56 -10.63
N MET A 294 34.92 -7.53 -9.97
CA MET A 294 35.57 -6.22 -9.94
C MET A 294 36.98 -6.29 -9.32
N ALA A 295 37.21 -7.23 -8.42
CA ALA A 295 38.54 -7.45 -7.80
C ALA A 295 39.64 -7.77 -8.84
N GLU A 296 39.25 -8.42 -9.96
CA GLU A 296 40.18 -8.75 -11.05
C GLU A 296 40.47 -7.57 -11.98
N LYS A 297 39.38 -6.79 -12.26
CA LYS A 297 39.47 -5.66 -13.19
C LYS A 297 40.04 -4.40 -12.56
N PHE A 298 39.62 -4.09 -11.33
CA PHE A 298 39.96 -2.87 -10.60
C PHE A 298 40.32 -3.21 -9.16
N PRO A 299 41.48 -3.89 -8.91
CA PRO A 299 41.79 -4.40 -7.58
C PRO A 299 41.88 -3.33 -6.48
N GLU A 300 42.47 -2.18 -6.78
CA GLU A 300 42.62 -1.08 -5.80
C GLU A 300 41.23 -0.42 -5.53
N ALA A 301 40.46 -0.16 -6.57
CA ALA A 301 39.13 0.40 -6.42
C ALA A 301 38.17 -0.55 -5.70
N TYR A 302 38.27 -1.83 -5.97
CA TYR A 302 37.47 -2.86 -5.26
C TYR A 302 37.84 -2.91 -3.77
N GLU A 303 39.10 -2.88 -3.40
CA GLU A 303 39.52 -2.87 -1.99
C GLU A 303 38.98 -1.62 -1.29
N GLN A 304 39.08 -0.46 -1.92
CA GLN A 304 38.54 0.79 -1.42
C GLN A 304 37.02 0.70 -1.28
N PHE A 305 36.34 0.12 -2.27
CA PHE A 305 34.89 -0.05 -2.27
C PHE A 305 34.39 -0.93 -1.11
N VAL A 306 35.09 -2.03 -0.83
CA VAL A 306 34.80 -2.90 0.32
C VAL A 306 34.89 -2.12 1.63
N LYS A 307 35.90 -1.29 1.80
CA LYS A 307 36.06 -0.42 2.97
C LYS A 307 34.92 0.61 3.06
N VAL A 308 34.54 1.19 1.94
CA VAL A 308 33.39 2.14 1.89
C VAL A 308 32.11 1.44 2.32
N CYS A 309 31.85 0.22 1.86
CA CYS A 309 30.70 -0.56 2.28
C CYS A 309 30.63 -0.75 3.80
N GLU A 310 31.74 -1.10 4.43
CA GLU A 310 31.85 -1.23 5.90
C GLU A 310 31.58 0.09 6.60
N ILE A 311 32.21 1.18 6.13
CA ILE A 311 32.01 2.52 6.68
C ILE A 311 30.55 2.94 6.62
N LEU A 312 29.91 2.76 5.48
CA LEU A 312 28.51 3.16 5.27
C LEU A 312 27.53 2.34 6.11
N GLU A 313 27.70 1.02 6.15
CA GLU A 313 26.82 0.17 6.96
C GLU A 313 26.99 0.46 8.46
N ASN A 314 28.22 0.67 8.93
CA ASN A 314 28.49 1.04 10.32
C ASN A 314 27.99 2.44 10.66
N HIS A 315 28.02 3.37 9.70
CA HIS A 315 27.55 4.75 9.90
C HIS A 315 26.02 4.84 9.95
N TYR A 316 25.34 4.20 9.01
CA TYR A 316 23.88 4.24 8.90
C TYR A 316 23.18 3.16 9.74
N HIS A 317 23.90 2.18 10.24
CA HIS A 317 23.35 1.03 10.98
C HIS A 317 22.25 0.30 10.22
N ASP A 318 22.41 0.20 8.91
CA ASP A 318 21.51 -0.51 8.02
C ASP A 318 22.23 -0.93 6.73
N MET A 319 21.66 -1.92 6.04
CA MET A 319 22.09 -2.33 4.72
C MET A 319 22.03 -1.17 3.74
N GLN A 320 23.06 -1.02 2.93
CA GLN A 320 23.18 0.06 1.97
C GLN A 320 23.07 -0.44 0.52
N ASP A 321 22.38 0.34 -0.30
CA ASP A 321 22.30 0.26 -1.75
C ASP A 321 23.13 1.42 -2.31
N MET A 322 24.15 1.12 -3.12
CA MET A 322 25.15 2.08 -3.54
C MET A 322 25.31 2.10 -5.05
N GLU A 323 25.54 3.29 -5.57
CA GLU A 323 25.98 3.48 -6.95
C GLU A 323 27.40 4.04 -6.92
N PHE A 324 28.25 3.53 -7.78
CA PHE A 324 29.63 3.99 -7.88
C PHE A 324 30.13 4.04 -9.32
N THR A 325 31.17 4.82 -9.54
CA THR A 325 31.87 4.91 -10.82
C THR A 325 33.38 4.81 -10.58
N VAL A 326 34.08 4.13 -11.46
CA VAL A 326 35.54 4.09 -11.48
C VAL A 326 36.01 4.88 -12.70
N GLU A 327 36.67 5.99 -12.47
CA GLU A 327 37.27 6.82 -13.51
C GLU A 327 38.79 6.71 -13.48
N LYS A 328 39.37 6.12 -14.52
CA LYS A 328 40.81 5.89 -14.59
C LYS A 328 41.40 5.24 -13.32
N GLY A 329 40.75 4.16 -12.89
CA GLY A 329 41.14 3.41 -11.69
C GLY A 329 40.73 4.03 -10.37
N LYS A 330 40.17 5.23 -10.35
CA LYS A 330 39.81 5.94 -9.13
C LYS A 330 38.31 5.76 -8.83
N LEU A 331 38.01 5.33 -7.62
CA LEU A 331 36.64 5.14 -7.15
C LEU A 331 35.96 6.47 -6.79
N PHE A 332 34.69 6.60 -7.24
CA PHE A 332 33.76 7.67 -6.82
C PHE A 332 32.43 7.07 -6.39
N MET A 333 31.93 7.53 -5.26
CA MET A 333 30.60 7.17 -4.78
C MET A 333 29.59 8.18 -5.30
N LEU A 334 28.55 7.70 -6.00
CA LEU A 334 27.53 8.56 -6.60
C LEU A 334 26.27 8.63 -5.77
N GLN A 335 25.95 7.54 -5.03
CA GLN A 335 24.74 7.46 -4.23
C GLN A 335 24.88 6.37 -3.18
N THR A 336 24.32 6.60 -2.03
CA THR A 336 23.99 5.57 -1.05
C THR A 336 22.58 5.80 -0.51
N ARG A 337 21.92 4.72 -0.17
CA ARG A 337 20.61 4.77 0.52
C ARG A 337 20.43 3.47 1.31
N ASN A 338 19.51 3.49 2.27
CA ASN A 338 19.05 2.25 2.90
C ASN A 338 18.45 1.36 1.83
N GLY A 339 18.97 0.15 1.68
CA GLY A 339 18.65 -0.70 0.56
C GLY A 339 17.20 -1.18 0.56
N LYS A 340 16.56 -1.10 -0.59
CA LYS A 340 15.27 -1.77 -0.81
C LYS A 340 15.52 -3.28 -0.75
N ARG A 341 14.60 -3.98 -0.12
CA ARG A 341 14.74 -5.41 0.18
C ARG A 341 13.39 -6.10 0.18
N THR A 342 13.41 -7.40 -0.01
CA THR A 342 12.21 -8.22 0.15
C THR A 342 11.77 -8.24 1.61
N ALA A 343 10.52 -8.62 1.87
CA ALA A 343 10.03 -8.76 3.22
C ALA A 343 10.84 -9.78 4.05
N PRO A 344 11.17 -10.98 3.53
CA PRO A 344 12.04 -11.91 4.26
C PRO A 344 13.41 -11.33 4.59
N ALA A 345 14.02 -10.62 3.64
CA ALA A 345 15.30 -9.96 3.86
C ALA A 345 15.21 -8.86 4.92
N ALA A 346 14.12 -8.09 4.93
CA ALA A 346 13.90 -7.05 5.94
C ALA A 346 13.90 -7.62 7.36
N LEU A 347 13.22 -8.74 7.57
CA LEU A 347 13.19 -9.42 8.87
C LEU A 347 14.56 -9.97 9.24
N GLN A 348 15.25 -10.63 8.31
CA GLN A 348 16.57 -11.19 8.54
C GLN A 348 17.59 -10.10 8.91
N ILE A 349 17.61 -9.01 8.17
CA ILE A 349 18.52 -7.88 8.40
C ILE A 349 18.24 -7.23 9.76
N ALA A 350 16.97 -7.01 10.11
CA ALA A 350 16.61 -6.43 11.40
C ALA A 350 17.09 -7.27 12.58
N VAL A 351 16.89 -8.58 12.53
CA VAL A 351 17.34 -9.52 13.55
C VAL A 351 18.86 -9.54 13.63
N ASP A 352 19.57 -9.59 12.49
CA ASP A 352 21.02 -9.61 12.44
C ASP A 352 21.65 -8.32 12.98
N LEU A 353 21.08 -7.17 12.66
CA LEU A 353 21.56 -5.87 13.16
C LEU A 353 21.43 -5.74 14.68
N VAL A 354 20.40 -6.32 15.27
CA VAL A 354 20.27 -6.39 16.73
C VAL A 354 21.33 -7.32 17.32
N ALA A 355 21.53 -8.50 16.73
CA ALA A 355 22.55 -9.45 17.18
C ALA A 355 23.98 -8.88 17.06
N GLU A 356 24.23 -8.05 16.06
CA GLU A 356 25.52 -7.39 15.82
C GLU A 356 25.74 -6.14 16.71
N GLY A 357 24.72 -5.71 17.45
CA GLY A 357 24.78 -4.54 18.32
C GLY A 357 24.60 -3.18 17.62
N HIS A 358 24.24 -3.18 16.34
CA HIS A 358 24.00 -1.94 15.57
C HIS A 358 22.64 -1.31 15.85
N LYS A 359 21.64 -2.12 16.20
CA LYS A 359 20.29 -1.69 16.50
C LYS A 359 19.82 -2.26 17.83
N THR A 360 18.99 -1.50 18.52
CA THR A 360 18.18 -2.01 19.64
C THR A 360 16.95 -2.73 19.07
N GLU A 361 16.27 -3.51 19.91
CA GLU A 361 15.00 -4.13 19.53
C GLU A 361 13.95 -3.08 19.10
N GLU A 362 13.88 -1.95 19.80
CA GLU A 362 12.98 -0.83 19.46
C GLU A 362 13.31 -0.28 18.06
N GLU A 363 14.59 -0.03 17.78
CA GLU A 363 15.03 0.48 16.48
C GLU A 363 14.76 -0.52 15.35
N ALA A 364 14.95 -1.82 15.61
CA ALA A 364 14.66 -2.88 14.65
C ALA A 364 13.16 -2.95 14.31
N VAL A 365 12.30 -2.80 15.30
CA VAL A 365 10.84 -2.73 15.09
C VAL A 365 10.47 -1.53 14.23
N LEU A 366 11.08 -0.37 14.44
CA LEU A 366 10.82 0.84 13.67
C LEU A 366 11.28 0.77 12.21
N MET A 367 12.29 -0.05 11.90
CA MET A 367 12.84 -0.10 10.53
C MET A 367 12.01 -0.96 9.56
N ILE A 368 11.04 -1.72 10.04
CA ILE A 368 10.22 -2.59 9.21
C ILE A 368 8.91 -1.87 8.84
N ASP A 369 8.62 -1.78 7.56
CA ASP A 369 7.31 -1.30 7.10
C ASP A 369 6.25 -2.38 7.41
N PRO A 370 5.23 -2.07 8.22
CA PRO A 370 4.21 -3.07 8.57
C PRO A 370 3.52 -3.69 7.35
N ARG A 371 3.37 -2.94 6.27
CA ARG A 371 2.76 -3.43 5.02
C ARG A 371 3.55 -4.55 4.36
N ASN A 372 4.85 -4.63 4.60
CA ASN A 372 5.69 -5.71 4.08
C ASN A 372 5.34 -7.07 4.68
N LEU A 373 4.70 -7.12 5.84
CA LEU A 373 4.28 -8.36 6.47
C LEU A 373 3.17 -9.07 5.67
N ASP A 374 2.38 -8.33 4.90
CA ASP A 374 1.34 -8.91 4.03
C ASP A 374 1.92 -9.95 3.07
N THR A 375 3.07 -9.65 2.47
CA THR A 375 3.68 -10.54 1.48
C THR A 375 4.16 -11.87 2.07
N LEU A 376 4.41 -11.90 3.38
CA LEU A 376 4.85 -13.12 4.09
C LEU A 376 3.69 -14.07 4.40
N LEU A 377 2.46 -13.58 4.36
CA LEU A 377 1.26 -14.32 4.76
C LEU A 377 0.48 -14.90 3.59
N HIS A 378 0.86 -14.55 2.35
CA HIS A 378 0.14 -14.91 1.13
C HIS A 378 1.05 -15.55 0.09
N PRO A 379 0.52 -16.43 -0.78
CA PRO A 379 1.28 -16.96 -1.92
C PRO A 379 1.77 -15.84 -2.84
N GLN A 380 2.91 -16.03 -3.47
CA GLN A 380 3.53 -15.11 -4.42
C GLN A 380 3.80 -15.81 -5.76
N PHE A 381 3.96 -15.06 -6.83
CA PHE A 381 4.44 -15.61 -8.10
C PHE A 381 5.94 -15.89 -8.03
N ASP A 382 6.37 -16.95 -8.69
CA ASP A 382 7.78 -17.21 -8.93
C ASP A 382 8.41 -16.03 -9.69
N ALA A 383 9.52 -15.48 -9.20
CA ALA A 383 10.11 -14.25 -9.72
C ALA A 383 10.53 -14.36 -11.20
N LYS A 384 11.06 -15.51 -11.61
CA LYS A 384 11.48 -15.75 -13.01
C LYS A 384 10.28 -15.84 -13.94
N ALA A 385 9.25 -16.57 -13.51
CA ALA A 385 8.02 -16.73 -14.27
C ALA A 385 7.29 -15.39 -14.44
N LEU A 386 7.29 -14.56 -13.40
CA LEU A 386 6.66 -13.23 -13.43
C LEU A 386 7.38 -12.27 -14.39
N LYS A 387 8.73 -12.28 -14.40
CA LYS A 387 9.51 -11.46 -15.32
C LYS A 387 9.28 -11.81 -16.79
N ALA A 388 9.00 -13.06 -17.08
CA ALA A 388 8.72 -13.54 -18.44
C ALA A 388 7.30 -13.21 -18.91
N ALA A 389 6.42 -12.78 -18.01
CA ALA A 389 5.02 -12.51 -18.28
C ALA A 389 4.77 -11.01 -18.48
N THR A 390 3.84 -10.70 -19.40
CA THR A 390 3.39 -9.32 -19.66
C THR A 390 1.95 -9.19 -19.20
N PRO A 391 1.58 -8.16 -18.37
CA PRO A 391 0.21 -7.94 -17.98
C PRO A 391 -0.71 -7.68 -19.18
N VAL A 392 -1.90 -8.27 -19.15
CA VAL A 392 -2.97 -8.02 -20.15
C VAL A 392 -4.03 -7.06 -19.64
N GLY A 393 -4.03 -6.78 -18.32
CA GLY A 393 -4.95 -5.86 -17.69
C GLY A 393 -4.46 -5.42 -16.33
N HIS A 394 -5.13 -4.40 -15.79
CA HIS A 394 -4.81 -3.83 -14.50
C HIS A 394 -6.07 -3.39 -13.77
N GLY A 395 -6.16 -3.76 -12.50
CA GLY A 395 -7.19 -3.31 -11.59
C GLY A 395 -6.56 -2.86 -10.28
N LEU A 396 -7.38 -2.76 -9.22
CA LEU A 396 -6.87 -2.45 -7.89
C LEU A 396 -6.40 -3.72 -7.19
N GLY A 397 -5.21 -3.70 -6.63
CA GLY A 397 -4.72 -4.75 -5.73
C GLY A 397 -5.50 -4.71 -4.42
N ALA A 398 -6.66 -5.35 -4.38
CA ALA A 398 -7.60 -5.23 -3.27
C ALA A 398 -7.31 -6.16 -2.10
N SER A 399 -6.73 -7.32 -2.37
CA SER A 399 -6.26 -8.26 -1.34
C SER A 399 -5.00 -8.94 -1.86
N PRO A 400 -3.91 -8.95 -1.08
CA PRO A 400 -2.60 -9.35 -1.58
C PRO A 400 -2.50 -10.84 -1.92
N GLY A 401 -1.46 -11.19 -2.63
CA GLY A 401 -1.12 -12.55 -3.02
C GLY A 401 -1.22 -12.80 -4.51
N ALA A 402 -0.81 -13.99 -4.92
CA ALA A 402 -0.85 -14.46 -6.30
C ALA A 402 -1.88 -15.59 -6.43
N ALA A 403 -2.68 -15.56 -7.48
CA ALA A 403 -3.61 -16.63 -7.79
C ALA A 403 -3.61 -16.94 -9.28
N CYS A 404 -3.73 -18.21 -9.60
CA CYS A 404 -3.93 -18.67 -10.97
C CYS A 404 -4.92 -19.82 -11.00
N GLY A 405 -5.64 -19.95 -12.08
CA GLY A 405 -6.62 -21.02 -12.24
C GLY A 405 -7.50 -20.82 -13.46
N GLN A 406 -8.49 -21.70 -13.56
CA GLN A 406 -9.50 -21.66 -14.61
C GLN A 406 -10.60 -20.69 -14.24
N ILE A 407 -11.05 -19.92 -15.20
CA ILE A 407 -12.10 -18.91 -15.01
C ILE A 407 -13.45 -19.59 -14.77
N VAL A 408 -14.14 -19.14 -13.72
CA VAL A 408 -15.55 -19.43 -13.46
C VAL A 408 -16.30 -18.13 -13.17
N PHE A 409 -17.60 -18.11 -13.48
CA PHE A 409 -18.41 -16.89 -13.44
C PHE A 409 -19.48 -16.89 -12.33
N SER A 410 -19.60 -17.97 -11.58
CA SER A 410 -20.57 -18.06 -10.49
C SER A 410 -19.98 -18.74 -9.26
N ALA A 411 -20.54 -18.43 -8.09
CA ALA A 411 -20.15 -19.06 -6.84
C ALA A 411 -20.38 -20.58 -6.89
N GLU A 412 -21.50 -21.00 -7.49
CA GLU A 412 -21.84 -22.42 -7.64
C GLU A 412 -20.81 -23.17 -8.49
N ASP A 413 -20.39 -22.61 -9.60
CA ASP A 413 -19.37 -23.19 -10.46
C ASP A 413 -18.01 -23.23 -9.75
N ALA A 414 -17.66 -22.21 -8.98
CA ALA A 414 -16.43 -22.21 -8.18
C ALA A 414 -16.40 -23.37 -7.18
N GLU A 415 -17.49 -23.58 -6.46
CA GLU A 415 -17.62 -24.67 -5.51
C GLU A 415 -17.55 -26.05 -6.20
N ARG A 416 -18.31 -26.22 -7.29
CA ARG A 416 -18.37 -27.47 -8.05
C ARG A 416 -17.01 -27.83 -8.65
N TRP A 417 -16.35 -26.89 -9.30
CA TRP A 417 -15.05 -27.13 -9.93
C TRP A 417 -13.96 -27.38 -8.91
N ASN A 418 -14.00 -26.69 -7.77
CA ASN A 418 -13.07 -26.92 -6.68
C ASN A 418 -13.26 -28.32 -6.08
N ALA A 419 -14.50 -28.79 -5.93
CA ALA A 419 -14.82 -30.14 -5.48
C ALA A 419 -14.26 -31.22 -6.43
N ASP A 420 -14.20 -30.93 -7.72
CA ASP A 420 -13.59 -31.77 -8.75
C ASP A 420 -12.05 -31.67 -8.79
N GLY A 421 -11.44 -30.94 -7.86
CA GLY A 421 -9.99 -30.79 -7.76
C GLY A 421 -9.37 -29.74 -8.69
N LYS A 422 -10.18 -28.92 -9.34
CA LYS A 422 -9.71 -27.85 -10.22
C LYS A 422 -9.44 -26.58 -9.43
N LYS A 423 -8.36 -25.88 -9.79
CA LYS A 423 -8.06 -24.53 -9.27
C LYS A 423 -8.80 -23.52 -10.13
N VAL A 424 -9.59 -22.67 -9.49
CA VAL A 424 -10.44 -21.70 -10.18
C VAL A 424 -10.20 -20.27 -9.72
N VAL A 425 -10.43 -19.32 -10.62
CA VAL A 425 -10.48 -17.87 -10.33
C VAL A 425 -11.92 -17.44 -10.61
N LEU A 426 -12.56 -16.87 -9.58
CA LEU A 426 -13.93 -16.39 -9.70
C LEU A 426 -13.93 -14.98 -10.30
N VAL A 427 -14.56 -14.83 -11.46
CA VAL A 427 -14.63 -13.56 -12.19
C VAL A 427 -16.08 -13.08 -12.20
N ARG A 428 -16.34 -11.91 -11.62
CA ARG A 428 -17.67 -11.33 -11.51
C ARG A 428 -17.68 -9.87 -11.96
N LEU A 429 -18.83 -9.38 -12.39
CA LEU A 429 -19.02 -7.94 -12.59
C LEU A 429 -18.85 -7.21 -11.25
N GLU A 430 -19.55 -7.70 -10.23
CA GLU A 430 -19.39 -7.30 -8.83
C GLU A 430 -19.80 -8.50 -7.94
N ASN A 431 -19.26 -8.58 -6.73
CA ASN A 431 -19.62 -9.65 -5.79
C ASN A 431 -20.69 -9.17 -4.82
N SER A 432 -21.58 -10.11 -4.49
CA SER A 432 -22.60 -9.96 -3.46
C SER A 432 -22.27 -10.84 -2.24
N PRO A 433 -22.94 -10.64 -1.08
CA PRO A 433 -22.78 -11.51 0.07
C PRO A 433 -23.05 -13.00 -0.20
N GLU A 434 -23.88 -13.31 -1.19
CA GLU A 434 -24.19 -14.68 -1.61
C GLU A 434 -23.00 -15.41 -2.25
N ASP A 435 -22.00 -14.68 -2.72
CA ASP A 435 -20.83 -15.25 -3.37
C ASP A 435 -19.75 -15.78 -2.38
N ILE A 436 -19.94 -15.62 -1.08
CA ILE A 436 -18.93 -15.97 -0.04
C ILE A 436 -18.43 -17.41 -0.18
N THR A 437 -19.31 -18.36 -0.39
CA THR A 437 -18.94 -19.77 -0.52
C THR A 437 -18.09 -20.03 -1.77
N GLY A 438 -18.43 -19.39 -2.87
CA GLY A 438 -17.64 -19.44 -4.10
C GLY A 438 -16.28 -18.75 -3.96
N MET A 439 -16.25 -17.66 -3.24
CA MET A 439 -14.99 -16.95 -2.94
C MET A 439 -14.04 -17.82 -2.11
N LYS A 440 -14.57 -18.58 -1.14
CA LYS A 440 -13.77 -19.52 -0.36
C LYS A 440 -13.20 -20.66 -1.21
N ALA A 441 -13.96 -21.15 -2.16
CA ALA A 441 -13.55 -22.24 -3.05
C ALA A 441 -12.52 -21.80 -4.10
N ALA A 442 -12.54 -20.53 -4.51
CA ALA A 442 -11.64 -19.99 -5.51
C ALA A 442 -10.23 -19.75 -4.99
N GLN A 443 -9.23 -19.79 -5.88
CA GLN A 443 -7.86 -19.37 -5.56
C GLN A 443 -7.76 -17.85 -5.44
N GLY A 444 -8.52 -17.13 -6.23
CA GLY A 444 -8.58 -15.68 -6.23
C GLY A 444 -9.86 -15.14 -6.85
N ILE A 445 -10.10 -13.85 -6.66
CA ILE A 445 -11.30 -13.16 -7.10
C ILE A 445 -10.90 -11.98 -7.99
N LEU A 446 -11.58 -11.85 -9.13
CA LEU A 446 -11.43 -10.73 -10.05
C LEU A 446 -12.79 -10.08 -10.27
N THR A 447 -12.90 -8.77 -10.03
CA THR A 447 -14.14 -8.03 -10.32
C THR A 447 -13.90 -6.89 -11.29
N VAL A 448 -14.90 -6.60 -12.11
CA VAL A 448 -14.89 -5.48 -13.06
C VAL A 448 -15.15 -4.16 -12.32
N ARG A 449 -16.04 -4.19 -11.35
CA ARG A 449 -16.45 -3.05 -10.53
C ARG A 449 -16.01 -3.24 -9.07
N GLY A 450 -15.89 -2.15 -8.37
CA GLY A 450 -15.56 -2.14 -6.95
C GLY A 450 -14.22 -1.49 -6.67
N GLY A 451 -14.10 -0.93 -5.47
CA GLY A 451 -12.88 -0.32 -4.94
C GLY A 451 -12.25 -1.15 -3.84
N MET A 452 -11.27 -0.57 -3.15
CA MET A 452 -10.56 -1.19 -2.03
C MET A 452 -11.46 -1.56 -0.85
N THR A 453 -12.59 -0.92 -0.73
CA THR A 453 -13.56 -1.11 0.35
C THR A 453 -14.85 -1.81 -0.12
N SER A 454 -14.88 -2.30 -1.36
CA SER A 454 -16.00 -3.08 -1.87
C SER A 454 -16.17 -4.38 -1.07
N HIS A 455 -17.37 -4.97 -1.14
CA HIS A 455 -17.65 -6.23 -0.48
C HIS A 455 -16.65 -7.32 -0.85
N ALA A 456 -16.33 -7.47 -2.14
CA ALA A 456 -15.34 -8.43 -2.63
C ALA A 456 -13.97 -8.21 -1.98
N ALA A 457 -13.50 -6.98 -1.94
CA ALA A 457 -12.20 -6.62 -1.37
C ALA A 457 -12.13 -6.93 0.14
N VAL A 458 -13.15 -6.53 0.88
CA VAL A 458 -13.22 -6.71 2.34
C VAL A 458 -13.27 -8.20 2.71
N VAL A 459 -14.15 -8.95 2.05
CA VAL A 459 -14.30 -10.39 2.31
C VAL A 459 -13.05 -11.16 1.89
N ALA A 460 -12.47 -10.85 0.74
CA ALA A 460 -11.24 -11.50 0.28
C ALA A 460 -10.08 -11.28 1.25
N ARG A 461 -9.90 -10.06 1.77
CA ARG A 461 -8.90 -9.78 2.81
C ARG A 461 -9.14 -10.57 4.09
N GLY A 462 -10.39 -10.66 4.51
CA GLY A 462 -10.77 -11.46 5.68
C GLY A 462 -10.43 -12.95 5.52
N MET A 463 -10.59 -13.49 4.31
CA MET A 463 -10.29 -14.88 3.99
C MET A 463 -8.81 -15.14 3.66
N GLY A 464 -8.00 -14.09 3.48
CA GLY A 464 -6.64 -14.23 2.97
C GLY A 464 -6.57 -14.65 1.50
N LYS A 465 -7.60 -14.38 0.71
CA LYS A 465 -7.66 -14.68 -0.72
C LYS A 465 -7.18 -13.51 -1.56
N CYS A 466 -6.44 -13.80 -2.61
CA CYS A 466 -6.05 -12.81 -3.61
C CYS A 466 -7.28 -12.18 -4.26
N CYS A 467 -7.28 -10.86 -4.38
CA CYS A 467 -8.37 -10.15 -5.05
C CYS A 467 -7.84 -8.97 -5.86
N VAL A 468 -8.29 -8.92 -7.11
CA VAL A 468 -8.12 -7.75 -7.99
C VAL A 468 -9.52 -7.20 -8.27
N SER A 469 -9.77 -5.97 -7.87
CA SER A 469 -11.06 -5.29 -8.04
C SER A 469 -10.96 -4.15 -9.05
N GLY A 470 -12.11 -3.78 -9.61
CA GLY A 470 -12.22 -2.57 -10.42
C GLY A 470 -11.44 -2.60 -11.72
N CYS A 471 -11.33 -3.74 -12.37
CA CYS A 471 -10.73 -3.86 -13.70
C CYS A 471 -11.72 -3.38 -14.78
N GLY A 472 -11.83 -2.07 -14.96
CA GLY A 472 -12.77 -1.43 -15.88
C GLY A 472 -12.52 -1.72 -17.37
N ASP A 473 -11.34 -2.23 -17.72
CA ASP A 473 -11.01 -2.63 -19.10
C ASP A 473 -11.67 -3.93 -19.54
N ILE A 474 -12.24 -4.68 -18.60
CA ILE A 474 -12.97 -5.92 -18.89
C ILE A 474 -14.39 -5.59 -19.39
N ALA A 475 -14.73 -6.09 -20.56
CA ALA A 475 -16.09 -6.11 -21.07
C ALA A 475 -16.72 -7.48 -20.71
N MET A 476 -17.60 -7.48 -19.72
CA MET A 476 -18.19 -8.69 -19.13
C MET A 476 -19.51 -9.07 -19.78
N ASP A 477 -19.68 -10.37 -20.08
CA ASP A 477 -20.95 -11.00 -20.44
C ASP A 477 -21.15 -12.23 -19.55
N GLU A 478 -21.79 -12.02 -18.39
CA GLU A 478 -22.02 -13.09 -17.41
C GLU A 478 -22.98 -14.17 -17.90
N GLU A 479 -23.95 -13.80 -18.74
CA GLU A 479 -24.93 -14.76 -19.27
C GLU A 479 -24.27 -15.79 -20.18
N ASN A 480 -23.37 -15.36 -21.06
CA ASN A 480 -22.64 -16.22 -21.98
C ASN A 480 -21.33 -16.77 -21.38
N LYS A 481 -21.06 -16.44 -20.13
CA LYS A 481 -19.85 -16.85 -19.40
C LYS A 481 -18.56 -16.55 -20.18
N GLU A 482 -18.44 -15.29 -20.59
CA GLU A 482 -17.25 -14.78 -21.28
C GLU A 482 -16.97 -13.32 -20.93
N PHE A 483 -15.71 -12.91 -21.11
CA PHE A 483 -15.33 -11.50 -21.08
C PHE A 483 -14.22 -11.21 -22.08
N THR A 484 -14.14 -9.95 -22.50
CA THR A 484 -13.07 -9.48 -23.40
C THR A 484 -12.11 -8.58 -22.65
N LEU A 485 -10.82 -8.84 -22.80
CA LEU A 485 -9.75 -8.06 -22.19
C LEU A 485 -8.55 -8.03 -23.15
N ALA A 486 -8.00 -6.84 -23.43
CA ALA A 486 -6.86 -6.66 -24.32
C ALA A 486 -7.04 -7.31 -25.70
N GLY A 487 -8.25 -7.26 -26.25
CA GLY A 487 -8.58 -7.83 -27.57
C GLY A 487 -8.76 -9.33 -27.62
N LYS A 488 -8.66 -10.04 -26.49
CA LYS A 488 -8.90 -11.48 -26.37
C LYS A 488 -10.21 -11.75 -25.63
N THR A 489 -10.98 -12.71 -26.12
CA THR A 489 -12.18 -13.22 -25.41
C THR A 489 -11.81 -14.42 -24.57
N TYR A 490 -12.13 -14.33 -23.28
CA TYR A 490 -11.92 -15.39 -22.30
C TYR A 490 -13.25 -16.08 -22.01
N HIS A 491 -13.24 -17.41 -22.01
CA HIS A 491 -14.39 -18.25 -21.73
C HIS A 491 -14.21 -19.00 -20.41
N GLU A 492 -15.30 -19.54 -19.87
CA GLU A 492 -15.23 -20.43 -18.71
C GLU A 492 -14.26 -21.58 -18.98
N GLY A 493 -13.35 -21.79 -18.03
CA GLY A 493 -12.30 -22.81 -18.13
C GLY A 493 -10.98 -22.33 -18.72
N ASP A 494 -10.93 -21.16 -19.36
CA ASP A 494 -9.66 -20.57 -19.77
C ASP A 494 -8.81 -20.21 -18.54
N CYS A 495 -7.49 -20.26 -18.70
CA CYS A 495 -6.57 -20.00 -17.60
C CYS A 495 -6.19 -18.52 -17.50
N ILE A 496 -6.16 -18.03 -16.28
CA ILE A 496 -5.78 -16.65 -15.95
C ILE A 496 -4.96 -16.61 -14.66
N SER A 497 -4.09 -15.63 -14.54
CA SER A 497 -3.35 -15.34 -13.32
C SER A 497 -3.58 -13.90 -12.89
N ILE A 498 -3.75 -13.67 -11.60
CA ILE A 498 -3.98 -12.34 -11.02
C ILE A 498 -3.03 -12.09 -9.86
N ASP A 499 -2.56 -10.86 -9.77
CA ASP A 499 -1.68 -10.39 -8.70
C ASP A 499 -2.42 -9.39 -7.81
N GLY A 500 -2.84 -9.83 -6.65
CA GLY A 500 -3.58 -9.01 -5.70
C GLY A 500 -2.75 -7.93 -5.02
N SER A 501 -1.43 -7.98 -5.12
CA SER A 501 -0.54 -6.96 -4.58
C SER A 501 -0.36 -5.78 -5.55
N THR A 502 -0.29 -6.05 -6.86
CA THR A 502 -0.08 -5.03 -7.89
C THR A 502 -1.35 -4.65 -8.64
N GLY A 503 -2.35 -5.52 -8.67
CA GLY A 503 -3.56 -5.37 -9.49
C GLY A 503 -3.39 -5.88 -10.92
N ASN A 504 -2.27 -6.45 -11.28
CA ASN A 504 -2.01 -6.94 -12.63
C ASN A 504 -2.75 -8.25 -12.94
N ILE A 505 -3.16 -8.40 -14.18
CA ILE A 505 -3.82 -9.58 -14.73
C ILE A 505 -2.96 -10.13 -15.87
N TYR A 506 -2.77 -11.45 -15.87
CA TYR A 506 -1.92 -12.14 -16.86
C TYR A 506 -2.71 -13.25 -17.56
N ASP A 507 -2.43 -13.44 -18.83
CA ASP A 507 -2.96 -14.56 -19.61
C ASP A 507 -2.25 -15.87 -19.22
N GLY A 508 -3.01 -16.96 -19.07
CA GLY A 508 -2.46 -18.27 -18.73
C GLY A 508 -2.08 -18.45 -17.26
N LEU A 509 -1.36 -19.52 -16.99
CA LEU A 509 -0.91 -19.88 -15.65
C LEU A 509 0.52 -19.42 -15.41
N ILE A 510 0.75 -18.69 -14.32
CA ILE A 510 2.07 -18.34 -13.82
C ILE A 510 2.33 -19.15 -12.56
N LYS A 511 3.50 -19.77 -12.45
CA LYS A 511 3.89 -20.54 -11.26
C LYS A 511 3.82 -19.70 -10.00
N THR A 512 3.19 -20.22 -8.95
CA THR A 512 3.11 -19.61 -7.62
C THR A 512 3.99 -20.34 -6.62
N VAL A 513 4.41 -19.61 -5.58
CA VAL A 513 5.19 -20.12 -4.44
C VAL A 513 4.38 -19.85 -3.18
N ASP A 514 4.20 -20.87 -2.33
CA ASP A 514 3.47 -20.72 -1.08
C ASP A 514 4.18 -19.78 -0.10
N ALA A 515 3.41 -19.17 0.79
CA ALA A 515 3.93 -18.31 1.84
C ALA A 515 4.74 -19.12 2.85
N GLU A 516 5.97 -18.71 3.14
CA GLU A 516 6.82 -19.26 4.19
C GLU A 516 6.99 -18.24 5.31
N ILE A 517 6.57 -18.62 6.51
CA ILE A 517 6.76 -17.80 7.72
C ILE A 517 8.04 -18.27 8.40
N SER A 518 9.07 -17.43 8.39
CA SER A 518 10.37 -17.71 9.03
C SER A 518 10.32 -17.55 10.54
N GLY A 519 11.34 -18.10 11.23
CA GLY A 519 11.54 -17.87 12.65
C GLY A 519 11.76 -16.39 13.01
N ASN A 520 12.27 -15.61 12.07
CA ASN A 520 12.46 -14.16 12.20
C ASN A 520 11.14 -13.41 12.38
N PHE A 521 10.08 -13.87 11.73
CA PHE A 521 8.73 -13.33 11.91
C PHE A 521 8.30 -13.40 13.39
N GLY A 522 8.46 -14.57 14.00
CA GLY A 522 8.15 -14.76 15.43
C GLY A 522 8.99 -13.86 16.34
N THR A 523 10.27 -13.71 16.04
CA THR A 523 11.19 -12.83 16.80
C THR A 523 10.75 -11.37 16.73
N ILE A 524 10.49 -10.86 15.53
CA ILE A 524 10.04 -9.46 15.32
C ILE A 524 8.69 -9.22 15.99
N MET A 525 7.75 -10.15 15.84
CA MET A 525 6.43 -10.01 16.45
C MET A 525 6.50 -10.08 17.98
N GLY A 526 7.41 -10.87 18.54
CA GLY A 526 7.69 -10.90 19.97
C GLY A 526 8.20 -9.54 20.50
N TRP A 527 9.10 -8.90 19.74
CA TRP A 527 9.55 -7.54 20.09
C TRP A 527 8.41 -6.53 19.97
N ALA A 528 7.60 -6.61 18.91
CA ALA A 528 6.44 -5.74 18.76
C ALA A 528 5.47 -5.85 19.94
N ASP A 529 5.16 -7.05 20.37
CA ASP A 529 4.27 -7.27 21.53
C ASP A 529 4.84 -6.71 22.84
N LYS A 530 6.15 -6.68 22.97
CA LYS A 530 6.83 -6.11 24.14
C LYS A 530 6.66 -4.59 24.24
N PHE A 531 6.58 -3.88 23.12
CA PHE A 531 6.55 -2.41 23.09
C PHE A 531 5.16 -1.81 22.89
N ARG A 532 4.23 -2.53 22.25
CA ARG A 532 2.89 -2.00 22.03
C ARG A 532 2.08 -1.89 23.31
N THR A 533 1.22 -0.88 23.38
CA THR A 533 0.21 -0.71 24.43
C THR A 533 -1.18 -1.07 23.94
N LEU A 534 -1.50 -0.77 22.68
CA LEU A 534 -2.76 -1.18 22.07
C LEU A 534 -2.88 -2.69 22.03
N LYS A 535 -4.01 -3.22 22.43
CA LYS A 535 -4.41 -4.59 22.17
C LYS A 535 -4.80 -4.71 20.70
N VAL A 536 -4.63 -5.88 20.11
CA VAL A 536 -5.03 -6.15 18.74
C VAL A 536 -6.03 -7.30 18.71
N ARG A 537 -7.25 -6.97 18.32
CA ARG A 537 -8.35 -7.92 18.13
C ARG A 537 -8.58 -8.17 16.64
N THR A 538 -9.45 -9.08 16.32
CA THR A 538 -9.82 -9.39 14.95
C THR A 538 -11.30 -9.20 14.66
N ASN A 539 -11.64 -8.93 13.41
CA ASN A 539 -13.00 -9.00 12.89
C ASN A 539 -13.18 -10.41 12.33
N ALA A 540 -13.98 -11.23 12.96
CA ALA A 540 -14.18 -12.62 12.58
C ALA A 540 -15.60 -13.09 12.88
N ASP A 541 -16.21 -13.77 11.91
CA ASP A 541 -17.59 -14.25 11.99
C ASP A 541 -17.65 -15.77 12.02
N THR A 542 -16.55 -16.45 11.73
CA THR A 542 -16.45 -17.92 11.69
C THR A 542 -15.38 -18.46 12.64
N PRO A 543 -15.50 -19.68 13.14
CA PRO A 543 -14.46 -20.28 13.97
C PRO A 543 -13.12 -20.43 13.27
N ALA A 544 -13.14 -20.70 11.95
CA ALA A 544 -11.91 -20.82 11.15
C ALA A 544 -11.14 -19.51 11.10
N ASP A 545 -11.83 -18.38 10.84
CA ASP A 545 -11.23 -17.06 10.83
C ASP A 545 -10.70 -16.66 12.20
N ALA A 546 -11.47 -16.98 13.24
CA ALA A 546 -11.08 -16.70 14.64
C ALA A 546 -9.80 -17.46 15.02
N ARG A 547 -9.71 -18.74 14.67
CA ARG A 547 -8.51 -19.56 14.90
C ARG A 547 -7.30 -19.03 14.13
N LYS A 548 -7.48 -18.69 12.86
CA LYS A 548 -6.41 -18.12 12.04
C LYS A 548 -5.88 -16.81 12.62
N ALA A 549 -6.77 -15.93 13.02
CA ALA A 549 -6.40 -14.66 13.65
C ALA A 549 -5.66 -14.88 14.98
N ARG A 550 -6.10 -15.85 15.77
CA ARG A 550 -5.44 -16.19 17.03
C ARG A 550 -4.02 -16.73 16.79
N GLU A 551 -3.84 -17.58 15.79
CA GLU A 551 -2.51 -18.06 15.37
C GLU A 551 -1.59 -16.89 14.98
N LEU A 552 -2.14 -15.85 14.38
CA LEU A 552 -1.42 -14.64 14.00
C LEU A 552 -1.26 -13.64 15.14
N GLY A 553 -1.78 -13.95 16.34
CA GLY A 553 -1.57 -13.18 17.54
C GLY A 553 -2.71 -12.27 17.96
N ALA A 554 -3.92 -12.48 17.46
CA ALA A 554 -5.11 -11.74 17.92
C ALA A 554 -5.43 -12.06 19.37
N GLU A 555 -5.84 -11.04 20.11
CA GLU A 555 -6.12 -11.11 21.56
C GLU A 555 -7.62 -11.15 21.86
N GLY A 556 -8.44 -11.34 20.85
CA GLY A 556 -9.89 -11.42 20.95
C GLY A 556 -10.56 -11.10 19.64
N ILE A 557 -11.88 -11.13 19.65
CA ILE A 557 -12.71 -10.63 18.53
C ILE A 557 -13.23 -9.25 18.91
N GLY A 558 -12.90 -8.24 18.09
CA GLY A 558 -13.41 -6.89 18.25
C GLY A 558 -14.72 -6.64 17.53
N LEU A 559 -15.01 -7.48 16.51
CA LEU A 559 -16.27 -7.42 15.78
C LEU A 559 -16.63 -8.81 15.25
N CYS A 560 -17.76 -9.32 15.72
CA CYS A 560 -18.48 -10.44 15.12
C CYS A 560 -19.77 -9.89 14.52
N ARG A 561 -19.90 -10.00 13.19
CA ARG A 561 -21.09 -9.57 12.44
C ARG A 561 -22.08 -10.71 12.38
N THR A 562 -23.14 -10.63 13.15
CA THR A 562 -24.13 -11.71 13.25
C THR A 562 -24.94 -11.95 11.98
N GLU A 563 -25.10 -10.94 11.13
CA GLU A 563 -25.80 -11.05 9.83
C GLU A 563 -25.16 -12.10 8.90
N HIS A 564 -23.89 -12.28 8.94
CA HIS A 564 -23.18 -13.24 8.07
C HIS A 564 -23.53 -14.71 8.42
N MET A 565 -24.07 -14.93 9.60
CA MET A 565 -24.49 -16.26 10.06
C MET A 565 -25.85 -16.72 9.53
N PHE A 566 -26.61 -15.81 8.89
CA PHE A 566 -27.97 -16.10 8.43
C PHE A 566 -28.08 -16.54 6.98
N PHE A 567 -27.05 -16.41 6.18
CA PHE A 567 -27.13 -16.64 4.73
C PHE A 567 -27.06 -18.13 4.32
N GLU A 568 -26.69 -19.04 5.21
CA GLU A 568 -26.68 -20.46 4.90
C GLU A 568 -28.11 -20.98 4.65
N ALA A 569 -28.26 -21.93 3.72
CA ALA A 569 -29.56 -22.40 3.23
C ALA A 569 -30.53 -22.87 4.31
N ASP A 570 -30.03 -23.53 5.34
CA ASP A 570 -30.84 -24.03 6.46
C ASP A 570 -31.32 -22.93 7.43
N ARG A 571 -30.63 -21.80 7.43
CA ARG A 571 -30.90 -20.68 8.33
C ARG A 571 -31.69 -19.57 7.67
N ILE A 572 -31.42 -19.27 6.39
CA ILE A 572 -32.07 -18.19 5.67
C ILE A 572 -33.59 -18.39 5.56
N ALA A 573 -34.03 -19.65 5.44
CA ALA A 573 -35.46 -19.97 5.40
C ALA A 573 -36.19 -19.52 6.65
N ALA A 574 -35.65 -19.79 7.85
CA ALA A 574 -36.23 -19.37 9.12
C ALA A 574 -36.16 -17.84 9.30
N PHE A 575 -35.12 -17.21 8.81
CA PHE A 575 -34.97 -15.77 8.85
C PHE A 575 -35.99 -15.04 7.94
N ARG A 576 -36.21 -15.57 6.75
CA ARG A 576 -37.26 -15.11 5.83
C ARG A 576 -38.66 -15.32 6.41
N GLU A 577 -38.88 -16.41 7.16
CA GLU A 577 -40.13 -16.64 7.88
C GLU A 577 -40.35 -15.52 8.92
N MET A 578 -39.34 -15.14 9.65
CA MET A 578 -39.40 -14.01 10.60
C MET A 578 -39.78 -12.70 9.92
N ILE A 579 -39.15 -12.42 8.78
CA ILE A 579 -39.42 -11.20 7.97
C ILE A 579 -40.88 -11.16 7.49
N CYS A 580 -41.46 -12.31 7.12
CA CYS A 580 -42.81 -12.45 6.64
C CYS A 580 -43.87 -12.50 7.73
N SER A 581 -43.47 -12.48 9.01
CA SER A 581 -44.38 -12.57 10.15
C SER A 581 -45.20 -11.28 10.34
N ASP A 582 -46.47 -11.41 10.65
CA ASP A 582 -47.39 -10.28 10.87
C ASP A 582 -47.45 -9.84 12.33
N THR A 583 -47.16 -10.75 13.26
CA THR A 583 -47.26 -10.51 14.70
C THR A 583 -45.97 -10.80 15.45
N ALA A 584 -45.81 -10.23 16.64
CA ALA A 584 -44.68 -10.50 17.52
C ALA A 584 -44.54 -12.00 17.86
N THR A 585 -45.70 -12.66 18.10
CA THR A 585 -45.75 -14.09 18.40
C THR A 585 -45.21 -14.94 17.25
N GLU A 586 -45.64 -14.64 16.02
CA GLU A 586 -45.11 -15.32 14.81
C GLU A 586 -43.64 -15.09 14.62
N ARG A 587 -43.15 -13.86 14.88
CA ARG A 587 -41.71 -13.55 14.84
C ARG A 587 -40.92 -14.34 15.86
N GLU A 588 -41.40 -14.45 17.08
CA GLU A 588 -40.77 -15.24 18.13
C GLU A 588 -40.65 -16.72 17.76
N ILE A 589 -41.71 -17.28 17.14
CA ILE A 589 -41.68 -18.68 16.66
C ILE A 589 -40.59 -18.86 15.63
N ALA A 590 -40.47 -17.97 14.67
CA ALA A 590 -39.43 -18.04 13.63
C ALA A 590 -38.03 -17.83 14.23
N LEU A 591 -37.88 -16.87 15.14
CA LEU A 591 -36.61 -16.58 15.83
C LEU A 591 -36.16 -17.74 16.71
N ASN A 592 -37.08 -18.48 17.34
CA ASN A 592 -36.76 -19.69 18.11
C ASN A 592 -36.21 -20.82 17.24
N LYS A 593 -36.46 -20.82 15.94
CA LYS A 593 -35.83 -21.74 14.98
C LYS A 593 -34.38 -21.34 14.67
N ILE A 594 -34.06 -20.04 14.72
CA ILE A 594 -32.74 -19.50 14.46
C ILE A 594 -31.85 -19.59 15.70
N LEU A 595 -32.42 -19.44 16.89
CA LEU A 595 -31.69 -19.39 18.15
C LEU A 595 -30.66 -20.52 18.33
N PRO A 596 -30.97 -21.80 18.08
CA PRO A 596 -30.00 -22.88 18.23
C PRO A 596 -28.78 -22.74 17.32
N TYR A 597 -29.00 -22.26 16.09
CA TYR A 597 -27.90 -22.02 15.13
C TYR A 597 -26.96 -20.93 15.60
N GLN A 598 -27.49 -19.80 16.01
CA GLN A 598 -26.69 -18.69 16.54
C GLN A 598 -25.96 -19.07 17.81
N GLN A 599 -26.63 -19.74 18.73
CA GLN A 599 -26.02 -20.22 19.97
C GLN A 599 -24.84 -21.16 19.66
N GLY A 600 -25.02 -22.08 18.73
CA GLY A 600 -23.97 -22.99 18.31
C GLY A 600 -22.78 -22.26 17.67
N ASP A 601 -23.05 -21.26 16.85
CA ASP A 601 -22.01 -20.43 16.24
C ASP A 601 -21.19 -19.69 17.30
N PHE A 602 -21.84 -19.09 18.27
CA PHE A 602 -21.15 -18.37 19.35
C PHE A 602 -20.36 -19.33 20.25
N GLU A 603 -20.86 -20.50 20.54
CA GLU A 603 -20.13 -21.53 21.27
C GLU A 603 -18.83 -21.91 20.58
N GLN A 604 -18.86 -22.07 19.25
CA GLN A 604 -17.66 -22.37 18.46
C GLN A 604 -16.66 -21.21 18.45
N LEU A 605 -17.14 -19.96 18.43
CA LEU A 605 -16.27 -18.78 18.53
C LEU A 605 -15.60 -18.70 19.92
N TYR A 606 -16.33 -18.92 20.99
CA TYR A 606 -15.76 -18.94 22.34
C TYR A 606 -14.72 -20.06 22.50
N GLU A 607 -14.98 -21.23 21.95
CA GLU A 607 -14.00 -22.34 21.93
C GLU A 607 -12.73 -21.95 21.16
N ALA A 608 -12.88 -21.32 19.99
CA ALA A 608 -11.75 -20.91 19.15
C ALA A 608 -10.86 -19.87 19.85
N LEU A 609 -11.43 -18.99 20.67
CA LEU A 609 -10.75 -17.92 21.39
C LEU A 609 -10.27 -18.29 22.80
N GLU A 610 -10.65 -19.46 23.29
CA GLU A 610 -10.20 -20.00 24.59
C GLU A 610 -10.33 -19.02 25.78
N GLY A 611 -11.45 -18.33 25.89
CA GLY A 611 -11.72 -17.36 26.95
C GLY A 611 -11.25 -15.94 26.67
N MET A 612 -10.66 -15.66 25.53
CA MET A 612 -10.36 -14.29 25.11
C MET A 612 -11.67 -13.51 24.83
N PRO A 613 -11.66 -12.18 24.90
CA PRO A 613 -12.85 -11.37 24.65
C PRO A 613 -13.45 -11.59 23.28
N VAL A 614 -14.78 -11.68 23.21
CA VAL A 614 -15.53 -11.73 21.94
C VAL A 614 -16.61 -10.67 21.98
N CYS A 615 -16.50 -9.67 21.11
CA CYS A 615 -17.50 -8.61 20.95
C CYS A 615 -18.46 -8.97 19.82
N ILE A 616 -19.71 -9.14 20.16
CA ILE A 616 -20.76 -9.55 19.23
C ILE A 616 -21.67 -8.37 18.93
N ARG A 617 -21.71 -7.98 17.68
CA ARG A 617 -22.60 -6.93 17.19
C ARG A 617 -23.95 -7.54 16.79
N PHE A 618 -25.01 -6.97 17.28
CA PHE A 618 -26.34 -7.35 16.91
C PHE A 618 -26.63 -6.99 15.46
N LEU A 619 -27.71 -7.58 14.91
CA LEU A 619 -28.11 -7.44 13.53
C LEU A 619 -28.07 -5.98 13.07
N ASP A 620 -27.31 -5.71 12.01
CA ASP A 620 -27.08 -4.36 11.50
C ASP A 620 -27.78 -4.06 10.16
N PRO A 621 -27.71 -4.93 9.12
CA PRO A 621 -28.26 -4.60 7.80
C PRO A 621 -29.79 -4.52 7.80
N PRO A 622 -30.37 -3.77 6.85
CA PRO A 622 -31.82 -3.76 6.64
C PRO A 622 -32.33 -5.15 6.23
N LEU A 623 -33.60 -5.43 6.56
CA LEU A 623 -34.20 -6.74 6.28
C LEU A 623 -34.30 -7.07 4.80
N HIS A 624 -34.35 -6.08 3.91
CA HIS A 624 -34.41 -6.33 2.46
C HIS A 624 -33.18 -7.10 1.90
N GLU A 625 -32.05 -7.04 2.59
CA GLU A 625 -30.86 -7.79 2.17
C GLU A 625 -31.03 -9.31 2.27
N PHE A 626 -31.97 -9.77 3.07
CA PHE A 626 -32.22 -11.21 3.31
C PHE A 626 -33.36 -11.80 2.49
N VAL A 627 -34.12 -10.98 1.77
CA VAL A 627 -35.28 -11.46 0.99
C VAL A 627 -34.83 -12.01 -0.36
N PRO A 628 -35.58 -12.99 -0.92
CA PRO A 628 -35.25 -13.56 -2.22
C PRO A 628 -35.40 -12.54 -3.35
N THR A 629 -34.58 -12.68 -4.37
CA THR A 629 -34.55 -11.81 -5.56
C THR A 629 -35.10 -12.51 -6.81
N SER A 630 -35.01 -13.84 -6.89
CA SER A 630 -35.49 -14.62 -8.04
C SER A 630 -36.97 -15.02 -7.88
N GLU A 631 -37.68 -15.10 -9.00
CA GLU A 631 -39.08 -15.56 -9.03
C GLU A 631 -39.24 -16.97 -8.42
N TYR A 632 -38.29 -17.86 -8.70
CA TYR A 632 -38.27 -19.23 -8.15
C TYR A 632 -38.22 -19.21 -6.62
N GLU A 633 -37.27 -18.47 -6.05
CA GLU A 633 -37.11 -18.36 -4.59
C GLU A 633 -38.32 -17.71 -3.93
N ILE A 634 -38.93 -16.71 -4.58
CA ILE A 634 -40.17 -16.05 -4.11
C ILE A 634 -41.32 -17.06 -4.07
N GLU A 635 -41.48 -17.90 -5.12
CA GLU A 635 -42.48 -18.95 -5.14
C GLU A 635 -42.28 -20.00 -4.06
N GLN A 636 -41.03 -20.41 -3.81
CA GLN A 636 -40.69 -21.36 -2.73
C GLN A 636 -41.01 -20.75 -1.37
N LEU A 637 -40.69 -19.49 -1.14
CA LEU A 637 -40.99 -18.78 0.10
C LEU A 637 -42.49 -18.66 0.32
N ALA A 638 -43.27 -18.37 -0.74
CA ALA A 638 -44.71 -18.29 -0.69
C ALA A 638 -45.34 -19.63 -0.29
N LYS A 639 -44.87 -20.75 -0.85
CA LYS A 639 -45.29 -22.09 -0.46
C LYS A 639 -44.97 -22.39 0.99
N ALA A 640 -43.74 -22.11 1.44
CA ALA A 640 -43.30 -22.36 2.80
C ALA A 640 -44.12 -21.57 3.83
N GLN A 641 -44.47 -20.33 3.50
CA GLN A 641 -45.24 -19.43 4.37
C GLN A 641 -46.75 -19.59 4.26
N GLN A 642 -47.20 -20.40 3.32
CA GLN A 642 -48.65 -20.56 3.00
C GLN A 642 -49.33 -19.20 2.70
N LYS A 643 -48.60 -18.34 1.97
CA LYS A 643 -49.08 -17.02 1.54
C LYS A 643 -49.07 -16.94 0.01
N PRO A 644 -49.95 -16.14 -0.61
CA PRO A 644 -49.89 -15.88 -2.03
C PRO A 644 -48.57 -15.24 -2.46
N VAL A 645 -48.10 -15.57 -3.66
CA VAL A 645 -46.90 -14.93 -4.25
C VAL A 645 -47.01 -13.41 -4.28
N SER A 646 -48.20 -12.88 -4.56
CA SER A 646 -48.45 -11.45 -4.55
C SER A 646 -48.24 -10.79 -3.20
N GLU A 647 -48.57 -11.47 -2.12
CA GLU A 647 -48.34 -10.99 -0.74
C GLU A 647 -46.84 -10.98 -0.40
N ILE A 648 -46.10 -12.02 -0.78
CA ILE A 648 -44.65 -12.06 -0.61
C ILE A 648 -43.95 -10.94 -1.39
N LYS A 649 -44.38 -10.73 -2.66
CA LYS A 649 -43.84 -9.63 -3.46
C LYS A 649 -44.15 -8.26 -2.84
N ALA A 650 -45.36 -8.08 -2.28
CA ALA A 650 -45.72 -6.84 -1.57
C ALA A 650 -44.85 -6.61 -0.32
N ILE A 651 -44.56 -7.66 0.47
CA ILE A 651 -43.67 -7.58 1.62
C ILE A 651 -42.26 -7.17 1.15
N ILE A 652 -41.70 -7.81 0.15
CA ILE A 652 -40.36 -7.51 -0.41
C ILE A 652 -40.32 -6.05 -0.90
N GLN A 653 -41.32 -5.61 -1.63
CA GLN A 653 -41.41 -4.23 -2.14
C GLN A 653 -41.51 -3.23 -0.99
N GLY A 654 -42.25 -3.57 0.07
CA GLY A 654 -42.39 -2.71 1.25
C GLY A 654 -41.09 -2.56 2.05
N LEU A 655 -40.16 -3.50 1.93
CA LEU A 655 -38.84 -3.46 2.56
C LEU A 655 -37.80 -2.71 1.73
N HIS A 656 -38.11 -2.42 0.46
CA HIS A 656 -37.19 -1.70 -0.41
C HIS A 656 -36.93 -0.29 0.11
N GLU A 657 -35.68 0.07 0.25
CA GLU A 657 -35.27 1.39 0.72
C GLU A 657 -34.50 2.13 -0.35
N PHE A 658 -34.78 3.43 -0.51
CA PHE A 658 -34.07 4.30 -1.47
C PHE A 658 -32.60 4.47 -1.06
N ASN A 659 -32.33 4.53 0.23
CA ASN A 659 -30.99 4.63 0.80
C ASN A 659 -30.85 3.67 1.99
N PRO A 660 -30.46 2.42 1.73
CA PRO A 660 -30.36 1.40 2.79
C PRO A 660 -29.43 1.77 3.94
N MET A 661 -28.37 2.51 3.65
CA MET A 661 -27.39 2.93 4.66
C MET A 661 -27.97 3.93 5.68
N MET A 662 -29.01 4.66 5.29
CA MET A 662 -29.70 5.66 6.13
C MET A 662 -31.08 5.18 6.58
N GLY A 663 -31.43 3.92 6.34
CA GLY A 663 -32.76 3.40 6.48
C GLY A 663 -33.04 2.64 7.77
N HIS A 664 -33.94 1.67 7.67
CA HIS A 664 -34.41 0.83 8.78
C HIS A 664 -33.44 -0.32 9.04
N ARG A 665 -32.39 -0.05 9.78
CA ARG A 665 -31.35 -1.00 10.13
C ARG A 665 -30.79 -0.77 11.52
N GLY A 666 -29.91 -1.65 11.97
CA GLY A 666 -29.20 -1.55 13.25
C GLY A 666 -30.14 -1.49 14.45
N CYS A 667 -29.87 -0.58 15.37
CA CYS A 667 -30.71 -0.39 16.55
C CYS A 667 -32.16 -0.01 16.22
N ARG A 668 -32.41 0.57 15.05
CA ARG A 668 -33.76 0.91 14.59
C ARG A 668 -34.62 -0.35 14.39
N LEU A 669 -34.02 -1.45 13.90
CA LEU A 669 -34.68 -2.76 13.85
C LEU A 669 -34.94 -3.29 15.25
N ALA A 670 -34.01 -3.17 16.16
CA ALA A 670 -34.14 -3.62 17.53
C ALA A 670 -35.21 -2.84 18.31
N VAL A 671 -35.44 -1.58 17.98
CA VAL A 671 -36.54 -0.78 18.53
C VAL A 671 -37.88 -1.22 17.95
N THR A 672 -37.96 -1.42 16.63
CA THR A 672 -39.19 -1.84 15.97
C THR A 672 -39.55 -3.30 16.29
N TYR A 673 -38.56 -4.18 16.32
CA TYR A 673 -38.70 -5.61 16.56
C TYR A 673 -37.80 -6.07 17.71
N PRO A 674 -38.13 -5.74 18.97
CA PRO A 674 -37.25 -6.04 20.13
C PRO A 674 -37.06 -7.55 20.32
N GLU A 675 -37.92 -8.39 19.77
CA GLU A 675 -37.80 -9.85 19.79
C GLU A 675 -36.47 -10.33 19.18
N ILE A 676 -35.97 -9.62 18.17
CA ILE A 676 -34.68 -9.95 17.54
C ILE A 676 -33.54 -9.77 18.54
N ALA A 677 -33.51 -8.64 19.23
CA ALA A 677 -32.51 -8.37 20.27
C ALA A 677 -32.59 -9.38 21.42
N ALA A 678 -33.80 -9.73 21.84
CA ALA A 678 -34.01 -10.75 22.88
C ALA A 678 -33.48 -12.11 22.44
N MET A 679 -33.75 -12.54 21.20
CA MET A 679 -33.25 -13.79 20.65
C MET A 679 -31.72 -13.82 20.62
N GLN A 680 -31.09 -12.78 20.07
CA GLN A 680 -29.64 -12.70 19.98
C GLN A 680 -28.98 -12.69 21.36
N THR A 681 -29.59 -12.00 22.35
CA THR A 681 -29.11 -12.00 23.73
C THR A 681 -29.16 -13.42 24.32
N LYS A 682 -30.26 -14.14 24.14
CA LYS A 682 -30.37 -15.53 24.60
C LYS A 682 -29.27 -16.41 23.99
N ALA A 683 -29.03 -16.27 22.68
CA ALA A 683 -27.99 -17.03 21.99
C ALA A 683 -26.60 -16.77 22.54
N VAL A 684 -26.25 -15.50 22.76
CA VAL A 684 -24.94 -15.09 23.32
C VAL A 684 -24.78 -15.61 24.76
N ILE A 685 -25.74 -15.36 25.61
CA ILE A 685 -25.66 -15.70 27.03
C ILE A 685 -25.65 -17.22 27.25
N ARG A 686 -26.51 -17.95 26.55
CA ARG A 686 -26.53 -19.42 26.61
C ARG A 686 -25.24 -20.04 26.12
N ALA A 687 -24.69 -19.52 25.02
CA ALA A 687 -23.40 -19.97 24.50
C ALA A 687 -22.26 -19.72 25.51
N ALA A 688 -22.24 -18.57 26.14
CA ALA A 688 -21.25 -18.21 27.16
C ALA A 688 -21.37 -19.08 28.40
N ILE A 689 -22.60 -19.35 28.87
CA ILE A 689 -22.86 -20.24 29.99
C ILE A 689 -22.38 -21.66 29.71
N ASN A 690 -22.71 -22.19 28.54
CA ASN A 690 -22.29 -23.55 28.14
C ASN A 690 -20.77 -23.66 28.05
N THR A 691 -20.11 -22.64 27.49
CA THR A 691 -18.66 -22.57 27.42
C THR A 691 -18.01 -22.52 28.80
N MET A 692 -18.55 -21.70 29.69
CA MET A 692 -18.06 -21.57 31.08
C MET A 692 -18.21 -22.88 31.84
N LYS A 693 -19.32 -23.60 31.69
CA LYS A 693 -19.52 -24.92 32.27
C LYS A 693 -18.55 -25.96 31.76
N LYS A 694 -18.24 -25.92 30.47
CA LYS A 694 -17.29 -26.84 29.80
C LYS A 694 -15.84 -26.51 30.18
N HIS A 695 -15.52 -25.24 30.39
CA HIS A 695 -14.19 -24.73 30.69
C HIS A 695 -14.26 -23.78 31.91
N PRO A 696 -14.36 -24.32 33.17
CA PRO A 696 -14.53 -23.50 34.36
C PRO A 696 -13.39 -22.53 34.67
N ASP A 697 -12.21 -22.80 34.12
CA ASP A 697 -11.00 -21.97 34.24
C ASP A 697 -10.95 -20.79 33.25
N TRP A 698 -11.83 -20.77 32.27
CA TRP A 698 -11.93 -19.63 31.34
C TRP A 698 -12.83 -18.53 31.94
N ASN A 699 -12.35 -17.28 31.87
CA ASN A 699 -13.13 -16.12 32.27
C ASN A 699 -13.91 -15.58 31.08
N VAL A 700 -15.06 -16.17 30.78
CA VAL A 700 -15.89 -15.76 29.62
C VAL A 700 -16.80 -14.61 30.05
N VAL A 701 -16.53 -13.41 29.52
CA VAL A 701 -17.36 -12.21 29.71
C VAL A 701 -17.89 -11.78 28.35
N PRO A 702 -19.15 -12.07 28.03
CA PRO A 702 -19.75 -11.65 26.77
C PRO A 702 -19.75 -10.12 26.61
N GLU A 703 -19.40 -9.64 25.43
CA GLU A 703 -19.49 -8.24 25.04
C GLU A 703 -20.55 -8.12 23.94
N ILE A 704 -21.64 -7.42 24.27
CA ILE A 704 -22.78 -7.20 23.35
C ILE A 704 -22.73 -5.76 22.86
N MET A 705 -22.68 -5.59 21.55
CA MET A 705 -22.56 -4.29 20.91
C MET A 705 -23.83 -3.92 20.13
N ILE A 706 -24.42 -2.79 20.46
CA ILE A 706 -25.59 -2.26 19.79
C ILE A 706 -25.14 -1.32 18.67
N PRO A 707 -25.48 -1.62 17.40
CA PRO A 707 -25.05 -0.80 16.27
C PRO A 707 -25.95 0.43 16.05
N LEU A 708 -25.40 1.44 15.37
CA LEU A 708 -26.12 2.57 14.79
C LEU A 708 -26.82 3.52 15.78
N ILE A 709 -26.30 3.61 16.99
CA ILE A 709 -26.85 4.50 18.01
C ILE A 709 -26.58 5.97 17.64
N GLY A 710 -27.62 6.79 17.62
CA GLY A 710 -27.54 8.25 17.41
C GLY A 710 -28.15 9.05 18.55
N GLU A 711 -29.02 8.44 19.34
CA GLU A 711 -29.69 9.02 20.48
C GLU A 711 -29.56 8.09 21.70
N VAL A 712 -29.21 8.64 22.83
CA VAL A 712 -29.00 7.82 24.06
C VAL A 712 -30.23 6.97 24.44
N LYS A 713 -31.42 7.44 24.15
CA LYS A 713 -32.67 6.71 24.41
C LYS A 713 -32.81 5.46 23.54
N GLU A 714 -32.24 5.42 22.38
CA GLU A 714 -32.14 4.20 21.56
C GLU A 714 -31.31 3.13 22.30
N LEU A 715 -30.16 3.52 22.81
CA LEU A 715 -29.32 2.62 23.61
C LEU A 715 -30.02 2.14 24.84
N LYS A 716 -30.64 3.03 25.61
CA LYS A 716 -31.38 2.67 26.84
C LYS A 716 -32.49 1.67 26.55
N TYR A 717 -33.28 1.88 25.51
CA TYR A 717 -34.38 1.00 25.12
C TYR A 717 -33.86 -0.41 24.75
N VAL A 718 -32.89 -0.51 23.87
CA VAL A 718 -32.34 -1.81 23.44
C VAL A 718 -31.58 -2.49 24.60
N LYS A 719 -30.80 -1.75 25.34
CA LYS A 719 -30.08 -2.25 26.53
C LYS A 719 -31.03 -2.82 27.56
N ASP A 720 -32.20 -2.19 27.79
CA ASP A 720 -33.22 -2.71 28.73
C ASP A 720 -33.70 -4.11 28.33
N VAL A 721 -33.97 -4.32 27.05
CA VAL A 721 -34.31 -5.63 26.48
C VAL A 721 -33.17 -6.64 26.69
N VAL A 722 -31.94 -6.24 26.42
CA VAL A 722 -30.75 -7.09 26.55
C VAL A 722 -30.53 -7.49 28.01
N VAL A 723 -30.54 -6.53 28.92
CA VAL A 723 -30.30 -6.75 30.35
C VAL A 723 -31.38 -7.66 30.97
N LYS A 724 -32.65 -7.39 30.67
CA LYS A 724 -33.76 -8.23 31.18
C LYS A 724 -33.64 -9.67 30.66
N THR A 725 -33.31 -9.84 29.43
CA THR A 725 -33.13 -11.18 28.83
C THR A 725 -31.90 -11.89 29.38
N ALA A 726 -30.77 -11.21 29.44
CA ALA A 726 -29.52 -11.77 29.95
C ALA A 726 -29.63 -12.19 31.42
N ASP A 727 -30.18 -11.30 32.27
CA ASP A 727 -30.35 -11.57 33.68
C ASP A 727 -31.30 -12.75 33.93
N ALA A 728 -32.37 -12.86 33.16
CA ALA A 728 -33.30 -13.99 33.26
C ALA A 728 -32.61 -15.31 32.84
N GLU A 729 -31.82 -15.33 31.80
CA GLU A 729 -31.10 -16.52 31.35
C GLU A 729 -30.02 -16.96 32.36
N ILE A 730 -29.29 -16.02 32.93
CA ILE A 730 -28.27 -16.29 33.95
C ILE A 730 -28.93 -16.86 35.22
N ALA A 731 -30.01 -16.26 35.68
CA ALA A 731 -30.78 -16.75 36.83
C ALA A 731 -31.34 -18.17 36.59
N ALA A 732 -31.92 -18.40 35.42
CA ALA A 732 -32.45 -19.71 35.05
C ALA A 732 -31.39 -20.82 35.02
N ALA A 733 -30.16 -20.47 34.66
CA ALA A 733 -29.02 -21.40 34.64
C ALA A 733 -28.42 -21.63 36.04
N GLY A 734 -28.74 -20.80 37.00
CA GLY A 734 -28.21 -20.90 38.37
C GLY A 734 -26.70 -20.64 38.48
N VAL A 735 -26.16 -19.80 37.60
CA VAL A 735 -24.72 -19.46 37.56
C VAL A 735 -24.48 -17.96 37.85
N GLU A 736 -23.29 -17.64 38.28
CA GLU A 736 -22.81 -16.25 38.33
C GLU A 736 -21.98 -15.95 37.09
N MET A 737 -22.37 -14.95 36.31
CA MET A 737 -21.68 -14.53 35.12
C MET A 737 -21.82 -13.02 34.94
N GLN A 738 -20.72 -12.40 34.50
CA GLN A 738 -20.71 -11.01 34.12
C GLN A 738 -20.82 -10.89 32.61
N TYR A 739 -21.41 -9.81 32.13
CA TYR A 739 -21.46 -9.46 30.71
C TYR A 739 -21.40 -7.94 30.56
N GLN A 740 -21.07 -7.47 29.35
CA GLN A 740 -20.98 -6.05 29.04
C GLN A 740 -21.92 -5.71 27.89
N VAL A 741 -22.55 -4.54 27.98
CA VAL A 741 -23.36 -3.97 26.90
C VAL A 741 -22.78 -2.62 26.53
N GLY A 742 -22.29 -2.52 25.31
CA GLY A 742 -21.74 -1.30 24.76
C GLY A 742 -22.37 -0.95 23.41
N THR A 743 -21.81 0.05 22.76
CA THR A 743 -22.33 0.53 21.51
C THR A 743 -21.24 0.80 20.48
N MET A 744 -21.59 0.62 19.23
CA MET A 744 -20.79 1.12 18.12
C MET A 744 -21.00 2.63 17.99
N ILE A 745 -19.93 3.38 17.93
CA ILE A 745 -19.95 4.82 17.65
C ILE A 745 -19.64 4.98 16.16
N GLU A 746 -20.67 5.23 15.37
CA GLU A 746 -20.58 5.27 13.91
C GLU A 746 -21.41 6.37 13.25
N ILE A 747 -22.19 7.06 14.07
CA ILE A 747 -22.97 8.23 13.63
C ILE A 747 -22.32 9.50 14.20
N PRO A 748 -22.10 10.55 13.41
CA PRO A 748 -21.50 11.79 13.91
C PRO A 748 -22.20 12.37 15.13
N ARG A 749 -23.54 12.30 15.19
CA ARG A 749 -24.28 12.74 16.38
C ARG A 749 -23.91 11.97 17.63
N ALA A 750 -23.61 10.69 17.52
CA ALA A 750 -23.16 9.89 18.67
C ALA A 750 -21.80 10.39 19.23
N CYS A 751 -20.90 10.83 18.35
CA CYS A 751 -19.65 11.46 18.79
C CYS A 751 -19.88 12.77 19.54
N LEU A 752 -20.83 13.57 19.08
CA LEU A 752 -21.20 14.85 19.69
C LEU A 752 -21.94 14.71 21.03
N THR A 753 -22.60 13.58 21.25
CA THR A 753 -23.38 13.27 22.46
C THR A 753 -22.79 12.10 23.27
N ALA A 754 -21.49 11.84 23.08
CA ALA A 754 -20.80 10.74 23.73
C ALA A 754 -20.80 10.85 25.27
N ASP A 755 -20.87 12.04 25.83
CA ASP A 755 -21.04 12.30 27.26
C ASP A 755 -22.27 11.63 27.82
N GLU A 756 -23.41 11.70 27.15
CA GLU A 756 -24.67 11.06 27.56
C GLU A 756 -24.62 9.54 27.32
N ILE A 757 -24.14 9.12 26.16
CA ILE A 757 -24.10 7.71 25.77
C ILE A 757 -23.15 6.92 26.67
N ALA A 758 -22.01 7.46 27.04
CA ALA A 758 -21.02 6.80 27.87
C ALA A 758 -21.54 6.40 29.28
N LYS A 759 -22.49 7.15 29.83
CA LYS A 759 -23.14 6.82 31.13
C LYS A 759 -23.96 5.53 31.04
N ASN A 760 -24.33 5.10 29.84
CA ASN A 760 -25.17 3.93 29.61
C ASN A 760 -24.46 2.80 28.85
N ALA A 761 -23.18 2.93 28.57
CA ALA A 761 -22.39 1.97 27.83
C ALA A 761 -21.21 1.48 28.65
N ASP A 762 -20.92 0.19 28.59
CA ASP A 762 -19.72 -0.39 29.19
C ASP A 762 -18.49 -0.20 28.31
N PHE A 763 -18.69 -0.08 26.99
CA PHE A 763 -17.62 0.15 26.04
C PHE A 763 -18.13 0.91 24.79
N PHE A 764 -17.19 1.54 24.10
CA PHE A 764 -17.38 2.10 22.75
C PHE A 764 -16.53 1.34 21.75
N CYS A 765 -17.05 1.16 20.55
CA CYS A 765 -16.28 0.68 19.41
C CYS A 765 -16.58 1.59 18.20
N PHE A 766 -15.57 2.25 17.67
CA PHE A 766 -15.75 3.09 16.49
C PHE A 766 -15.97 2.25 15.23
N GLY A 767 -17.10 2.41 14.58
CA GLY A 767 -17.41 1.87 13.27
C GLY A 767 -17.03 2.91 12.21
N THR A 768 -15.76 3.00 11.87
CA THR A 768 -15.23 4.10 11.07
C THR A 768 -15.65 4.07 9.61
N ASN A 769 -16.11 2.94 9.07
CA ASN A 769 -16.68 2.91 7.72
C ASN A 769 -17.93 3.80 7.63
N ASP A 770 -18.91 3.58 8.50
CA ASP A 770 -20.13 4.39 8.56
C ASP A 770 -19.86 5.81 9.04
N LEU A 771 -19.00 5.98 10.03
CA LEU A 771 -18.63 7.29 10.55
C LEU A 771 -18.01 8.17 9.46
N THR A 772 -17.13 7.60 8.65
CA THR A 772 -16.52 8.29 7.50
C THR A 772 -17.57 8.64 6.46
N GLN A 773 -18.41 7.68 6.09
CA GLN A 773 -19.47 7.86 5.12
C GLN A 773 -20.42 9.00 5.48
N MET A 774 -20.86 9.02 6.73
CA MET A 774 -21.79 10.03 7.21
C MET A 774 -21.14 11.39 7.44
N THR A 775 -19.87 11.42 7.79
CA THR A 775 -19.12 12.66 8.00
C THR A 775 -18.82 13.35 6.67
N PHE A 776 -18.40 12.61 5.65
CA PHE A 776 -18.19 13.15 4.31
C PHE A 776 -19.49 13.35 3.52
N GLY A 777 -20.55 12.64 3.87
CA GLY A 777 -21.83 12.77 3.18
C GLY A 777 -21.89 12.06 1.82
N PHE A 778 -21.10 11.03 1.61
CA PHE A 778 -21.17 10.18 0.41
C PHE A 778 -21.06 8.70 0.75
N SER A 779 -21.67 7.89 -0.10
CA SER A 779 -21.67 6.44 0.04
C SER A 779 -20.32 5.84 -0.36
N ARG A 780 -19.83 4.91 0.44
CA ARG A 780 -18.65 4.11 0.12
C ARG A 780 -18.78 3.40 -1.23
N ASP A 781 -19.95 2.86 -1.50
CA ASP A 781 -20.22 2.08 -2.72
C ASP A 781 -20.29 2.96 -3.98
N ASP A 782 -20.69 4.23 -3.83
CA ASP A 782 -20.80 5.18 -4.93
C ASP A 782 -19.55 6.04 -5.14
N ALA A 783 -18.67 6.12 -4.16
CA ALA A 783 -17.50 7.01 -4.17
C ALA A 783 -16.55 6.74 -5.34
N GLY A 784 -16.44 5.51 -5.80
CA GLY A 784 -15.62 5.15 -6.95
C GLY A 784 -15.94 5.91 -8.23
N LYS A 785 -17.13 6.47 -8.35
CA LYS A 785 -17.54 7.25 -9.52
C LYS A 785 -16.85 8.61 -9.63
N PHE A 786 -16.38 9.18 -8.52
CA PHE A 786 -15.77 10.52 -8.51
C PHE A 786 -14.40 10.60 -7.81
N LEU A 787 -14.02 9.63 -6.98
CA LEU A 787 -12.74 9.68 -6.25
C LEU A 787 -11.52 9.78 -7.17
N GLY A 788 -11.54 9.13 -8.33
CA GLY A 788 -10.48 9.25 -9.32
C GLY A 788 -10.23 10.71 -9.75
N ALA A 789 -11.30 11.43 -10.04
CA ALA A 789 -11.23 12.86 -10.39
C ALA A 789 -10.73 13.71 -9.20
N TYR A 790 -11.10 13.35 -7.99
CA TYR A 790 -10.64 14.03 -6.77
C TYR A 790 -9.12 13.87 -6.55
N TYR A 791 -8.59 12.68 -6.86
CA TYR A 791 -7.15 12.45 -6.81
C TYR A 791 -6.41 13.25 -7.88
N ASP A 792 -6.93 13.26 -9.11
CA ASP A 792 -6.34 14.01 -10.22
C ASP A 792 -6.35 15.52 -9.96
N ALA A 793 -7.43 16.02 -9.35
CA ALA A 793 -7.55 17.43 -8.94
C ALA A 793 -6.85 17.78 -7.62
N LYS A 794 -6.23 16.76 -6.97
CA LYS A 794 -5.51 16.91 -5.68
C LYS A 794 -6.40 17.40 -4.53
N ILE A 795 -7.69 17.08 -4.59
CA ILE A 795 -8.63 17.35 -3.50
C ILE A 795 -8.42 16.34 -2.38
N PHE A 796 -8.28 15.05 -2.73
CA PHE A 796 -7.90 14.00 -1.81
C PHE A 796 -6.56 13.39 -2.23
N GLU A 797 -5.70 13.10 -1.25
CA GLU A 797 -4.46 12.34 -1.48
C GLU A 797 -4.70 10.83 -1.30
N ASN A 798 -5.65 10.44 -0.48
CA ASN A 798 -5.95 9.05 -0.13
C ASN A 798 -7.46 8.79 -0.15
N ASP A 799 -7.82 7.50 -0.30
CA ASP A 799 -9.18 7.04 -0.08
C ASP A 799 -9.50 7.12 1.41
N PRO A 800 -10.51 7.92 1.83
CA PRO A 800 -10.84 8.08 3.25
C PRO A 800 -11.42 6.80 3.88
N PHE A 801 -11.83 5.82 3.08
CA PHE A 801 -12.29 4.52 3.57
C PHE A 801 -11.12 3.55 3.80
N ALA A 802 -10.01 3.72 3.12
CA ALA A 802 -8.80 2.91 3.32
C ALA A 802 -7.91 3.49 4.41
N LYS A 803 -7.77 4.80 4.45
CA LYS A 803 -6.94 5.53 5.39
C LYS A 803 -7.78 6.56 6.14
N LEU A 804 -7.78 6.48 7.47
CA LEU A 804 -8.63 7.32 8.31
C LEU A 804 -8.38 8.82 8.07
N ASP A 805 -9.46 9.55 7.83
CA ASP A 805 -9.45 11.01 7.84
C ASP A 805 -9.23 11.52 9.28
N GLN A 806 -8.03 11.97 9.55
CA GLN A 806 -7.66 12.44 10.90
C GLN A 806 -8.15 13.86 11.19
N THR A 807 -8.56 14.60 10.14
CA THR A 807 -9.01 15.98 10.27
C THR A 807 -10.46 16.08 10.73
N GLY A 808 -11.40 15.51 9.98
CA GLY A 808 -12.84 15.57 10.29
C GLY A 808 -13.30 14.41 11.16
N VAL A 809 -13.16 13.19 10.63
CA VAL A 809 -13.56 11.97 11.37
C VAL A 809 -12.72 11.82 12.64
N GLY A 810 -11.42 12.06 12.56
CA GLY A 810 -10.53 12.00 13.71
C GLY A 810 -10.88 13.00 14.79
N LYS A 811 -11.33 14.18 14.43
CA LYS A 811 -11.81 15.19 15.40
C LYS A 811 -13.04 14.71 16.15
N LEU A 812 -13.99 14.09 15.43
CA LEU A 812 -15.15 13.47 16.06
C LEU A 812 -14.77 12.33 17.00
N MET A 813 -13.81 11.51 16.62
CA MET A 813 -13.30 10.43 17.46
C MET A 813 -12.66 10.96 18.75
N ARG A 814 -11.84 12.01 18.66
CA ARG A 814 -11.23 12.65 19.83
C ARG A 814 -12.29 13.19 20.80
N MET A 815 -13.32 13.84 20.27
CA MET A 815 -14.43 14.34 21.07
C MET A 815 -15.13 13.19 21.81
N ALA A 816 -15.44 12.12 21.11
CA ALA A 816 -16.10 10.96 21.69
C ALA A 816 -15.26 10.28 22.78
N VAL A 817 -13.96 10.14 22.57
CA VAL A 817 -13.04 9.56 23.58
C VAL A 817 -12.97 10.44 24.81
N ASN A 818 -12.75 11.73 24.64
CA ASN A 818 -12.58 12.66 25.75
C ASN A 818 -13.87 12.83 26.57
N ASP A 819 -14.98 13.08 25.90
CA ASP A 819 -16.29 13.26 26.56
C ASP A 819 -16.79 11.93 27.15
N GLY A 820 -16.55 10.83 26.49
CA GLY A 820 -16.92 9.51 26.96
C GLY A 820 -16.21 9.16 28.28
N ARG A 821 -14.89 9.31 28.31
CA ARG A 821 -14.10 9.00 29.51
C ARG A 821 -14.26 10.00 30.63
N ALA A 822 -14.56 11.25 30.33
CA ALA A 822 -14.89 12.24 31.37
C ALA A 822 -16.16 11.86 32.12
N ASN A 823 -17.11 11.20 31.46
CA ASN A 823 -18.39 10.79 32.05
C ASN A 823 -18.42 9.32 32.51
N ASN A 824 -17.49 8.50 31.99
CA ASN A 824 -17.32 7.10 32.37
C ASN A 824 -15.83 6.74 32.32
N PRO A 825 -15.08 6.93 33.42
CA PRO A 825 -13.64 6.64 33.47
C PRO A 825 -13.25 5.19 33.17
N LYS A 826 -14.18 4.25 33.32
CA LYS A 826 -13.97 2.81 33.05
C LYS A 826 -14.28 2.42 31.62
N LEU A 827 -14.67 3.37 30.77
CA LEU A 827 -15.06 3.11 29.40
C LEU A 827 -13.91 2.50 28.62
N HIS A 828 -14.12 1.30 28.08
CA HIS A 828 -13.21 0.61 27.19
C HIS A 828 -13.51 1.03 25.75
N ILE A 829 -12.52 1.44 25.00
CA ILE A 829 -12.72 2.02 23.66
C ILE A 829 -11.82 1.34 22.64
N GLY A 830 -12.43 0.89 21.53
CA GLY A 830 -11.73 0.31 20.39
C GLY A 830 -12.24 0.80 19.04
N ILE A 831 -11.67 0.26 18.00
CA ILE A 831 -12.05 0.50 16.61
C ILE A 831 -12.18 -0.83 15.88
N CYS A 832 -13.17 -0.96 15.01
CA CYS A 832 -13.39 -2.18 14.24
C CYS A 832 -13.59 -1.95 12.74
N GLY A 833 -13.55 -0.71 12.25
CA GLY A 833 -13.61 -0.40 10.82
C GLY A 833 -12.35 -0.90 10.07
N GLU A 834 -12.38 -0.82 8.76
CA GLU A 834 -11.24 -1.21 7.91
C GLU A 834 -9.93 -0.51 8.28
N HIS A 835 -10.05 0.67 8.88
CA HIS A 835 -8.91 1.47 9.35
C HIS A 835 -8.10 0.77 10.46
N GLY A 836 -8.67 -0.19 11.17
CA GLY A 836 -7.95 -0.95 12.21
C GLY A 836 -6.76 -1.76 11.69
N GLY A 837 -6.68 -2.00 10.39
CA GLY A 837 -5.56 -2.66 9.71
C GLY A 837 -4.62 -1.71 8.97
N ASP A 838 -4.86 -0.40 9.02
CA ASP A 838 -4.02 0.61 8.36
C ASP A 838 -3.02 1.20 9.34
N PRO A 839 -1.71 1.14 9.07
CA PRO A 839 -0.68 1.60 10.02
C PRO A 839 -0.84 3.04 10.51
N SER A 840 -1.16 3.98 9.62
CA SER A 840 -1.33 5.39 10.01
C SER A 840 -2.56 5.61 10.89
N SER A 841 -3.61 4.86 10.64
CA SER A 841 -4.84 4.88 11.44
C SER A 841 -4.63 4.25 12.81
N VAL A 842 -3.84 3.17 12.89
CA VAL A 842 -3.45 2.54 14.16
C VAL A 842 -2.64 3.51 15.02
N GLU A 843 -1.70 4.23 14.44
CA GLU A 843 -0.94 5.26 15.12
C GLU A 843 -1.85 6.36 15.69
N PHE A 844 -2.79 6.83 14.89
CA PHE A 844 -3.79 7.80 15.33
C PHE A 844 -4.61 7.26 16.52
N CYS A 845 -5.06 6.01 16.46
CA CYS A 845 -5.79 5.37 17.54
C CYS A 845 -4.97 5.28 18.82
N HIS A 846 -3.70 4.95 18.73
CA HIS A 846 -2.78 4.99 19.87
C HIS A 846 -2.71 6.40 20.46
N ASN A 847 -2.55 7.42 19.63
CA ASN A 847 -2.35 8.80 20.08
C ASN A 847 -3.59 9.41 20.74
N ILE A 848 -4.79 9.00 20.34
CA ILE A 848 -6.03 9.44 21.00
C ILE A 848 -6.43 8.58 22.19
N GLY A 849 -5.65 7.54 22.52
CA GLY A 849 -5.82 6.74 23.72
C GLY A 849 -6.83 5.60 23.64
N LEU A 850 -7.03 5.00 22.48
CA LEU A 850 -7.84 3.80 22.36
C LEU A 850 -7.20 2.62 23.12
N ASP A 851 -8.01 1.66 23.55
CA ASP A 851 -7.54 0.44 24.23
C ASP A 851 -7.17 -0.67 23.26
N TYR A 852 -7.88 -0.79 22.14
CA TYR A 852 -7.58 -1.79 21.12
C TYR A 852 -7.93 -1.31 19.70
N VAL A 853 -7.33 -1.98 18.74
CA VAL A 853 -7.73 -1.94 17.32
C VAL A 853 -8.17 -3.35 16.91
N SER A 854 -9.13 -3.43 15.99
CA SER A 854 -9.64 -4.70 15.49
C SER A 854 -9.59 -4.68 13.94
N CYS A 855 -9.10 -5.75 13.35
CA CYS A 855 -8.87 -5.84 11.92
C CYS A 855 -9.15 -7.25 11.40
N SER A 856 -9.15 -7.41 10.08
CA SER A 856 -9.27 -8.74 9.46
C SER A 856 -8.12 -9.65 9.91
N PRO A 857 -8.31 -10.99 9.91
CA PRO A 857 -7.32 -11.93 10.48
C PRO A 857 -5.91 -11.76 9.94
N PHE A 858 -5.74 -11.62 8.63
CA PHE A 858 -4.42 -11.50 8.01
C PHE A 858 -3.73 -10.15 8.23
N ARG A 859 -4.46 -9.15 8.71
CA ARG A 859 -3.89 -7.85 9.07
C ARG A 859 -3.45 -7.75 10.53
N VAL A 860 -3.73 -8.77 11.32
CA VAL A 860 -3.34 -8.79 12.75
C VAL A 860 -1.83 -8.55 12.95
N PRO A 861 -0.91 -9.19 12.23
CA PRO A 861 0.51 -8.88 12.36
C PRO A 861 0.87 -7.45 12.01
N ILE A 862 0.26 -6.91 10.96
CA ILE A 862 0.47 -5.51 10.53
C ILE A 862 0.06 -4.55 11.64
N SER A 863 -1.11 -4.76 12.24
CA SER A 863 -1.63 -3.93 13.32
C SER A 863 -0.79 -4.04 14.60
N ARG A 864 -0.30 -5.23 14.91
CA ARG A 864 0.61 -5.45 16.06
C ARG A 864 1.91 -4.66 15.88
N LEU A 865 2.51 -4.73 14.70
CA LEU A 865 3.74 -4.00 14.40
C LEU A 865 3.49 -2.49 14.36
N ALA A 866 2.42 -2.04 13.74
CA ALA A 866 2.03 -0.63 13.69
C ALA A 866 1.76 -0.06 15.10
N ALA A 867 1.10 -0.81 15.94
CA ALA A 867 0.85 -0.44 17.35
C ALA A 867 2.15 -0.30 18.14
N ALA A 868 3.10 -1.20 17.91
CA ALA A 868 4.42 -1.13 18.54
C ALA A 868 5.18 0.12 18.09
N GLN A 869 5.19 0.39 16.80
CA GLN A 869 5.83 1.58 16.23
C GLN A 869 5.20 2.87 16.75
N ALA A 870 3.88 2.91 16.87
CA ALA A 870 3.16 4.05 17.45
C ALA A 870 3.56 4.30 18.89
N ALA A 871 3.64 3.26 19.71
CA ALA A 871 4.06 3.36 21.12
C ALA A 871 5.51 3.85 21.26
N ILE A 872 6.42 3.32 20.46
CA ILE A 872 7.83 3.72 20.45
C ILE A 872 7.98 5.19 20.03
N ASN A 873 7.31 5.59 18.94
CA ASN A 873 7.34 6.96 18.45
C ASN A 873 6.74 7.96 19.45
N ALA A 874 5.65 7.62 20.11
CA ALA A 874 5.05 8.46 21.14
C ALA A 874 5.99 8.68 22.33
N LYS A 875 6.69 7.63 22.76
CA LYS A 875 7.68 7.71 23.84
C LYS A 875 8.90 8.58 23.45
N ARG A 876 9.33 8.53 22.19
CA ARG A 876 10.49 9.31 21.70
C ARG A 876 10.16 10.79 21.50
N ASN A 877 8.91 11.11 21.13
CA ASN A 877 8.46 12.47 20.84
C ASN A 877 7.87 13.19 22.07
N GLY A 878 7.62 12.47 23.15
CA GLY A 878 7.19 13.01 24.44
C GLY A 878 8.40 13.33 25.33
#